data_b3785abcaa52eef6f36d255ef753b23d
#
_entry.id   b3785abcaa52eef6f36d255ef753b23d
#
_cell.length_a   1.000
_cell.length_b   1.000
_cell.length_c   1.000
_cell.angle_alpha   90.00
_cell.angle_beta   90.00
_cell.angle_gamma   90.00
#
_symmetry.space_group_name_H-M   'P 1'
#
loop_
_entity.id
_entity.type
_entity.pdbx_description
1 polymer ?
#
loop_
_entity_poly.entity_id
_entity_poly.type
_entity_poly.pdbx_seq_one_letter_code
_entity_poly.pdbx_strand_id
1 'polypeptide(L)'
;MSPRVRRIRQAFVASTTLRPMAQQLIQDRSPAGYAGVEAYARAHAKEDAGALAWLVVGYAHILDHECAQAIDPLNRAKPLAGDLGDYVAYYLGTCYLQTGHQAEGLAALANFSTTYPDSLLIRDTHLTYASALLSEGRAAEAAEAAELLEKDRLPARSDIEFALGRTYATLGQTTKAADALANVYYNMPTAAEADAAYTELKRLPSAPPPTPSQLKTRADLLMKAKRYNDAVDEYRELAIHANPEARPAAELALADALYRSGQNREAEAELITLPGATADQNAQRLFILEEVAWASNENETFYRTVDELRQTGPTSPWLEQALLSVANLHLVHHEYDQALDAFRELQQRFPTGSRASYAHWKAAWLTLRFGRNEDAKKQFDEQIGMYPAGNETSAALYWRARLAEEDNQPAMARAYYQKLSDRYRNYYYAELGRERLQKLPQVADPPGQYALLDHIPPLEHGDKVTLSEPPSDDLHLQKAELLGNGGLVDFAVRELQAAASADGGNWGPAETAQLYTDTGHYDRAIEVMKHSVPSYFAVDIPTLPRAYWNALFPRPYWSDLKRFSLSNGLDPYLVASLIRQESEFNPLAVSRANAVGLMQLLPKTGKVVAHQESLKHYNATELFTPAVNLQLGTRYFRGMVDKFGGSFEHALAAYNAGSDRVEEWMGQGPYRDSPEFVESIPFTETREYVQAILRNAAVYKQLYGAP
;
A
#
# COMPACT_ATOMS: atom_id res chain seq x y z
N MET A 1 30.25 5.58 35.60
CA MET A 1 29.57 5.44 34.30
C MET A 1 28.45 6.46 34.26
N SER A 2 28.41 7.32 33.24
CA SER A 2 27.28 8.25 33.10
C SER A 2 25.97 7.48 32.85
N PRO A 3 24.81 8.02 33.24
CA PRO A 3 23.52 7.38 32.96
C PRO A 3 23.35 7.04 31.44
N ARG A 4 23.83 7.90 30.56
CA ARG A 4 23.84 7.69 29.13
C ARG A 4 24.63 6.45 28.69
N VAL A 5 25.85 6.26 29.19
CA VAL A 5 26.69 5.09 28.89
C VAL A 5 26.05 3.80 29.43
N ARG A 6 25.36 3.87 30.57
CA ARG A 6 24.64 2.74 31.12
C ARG A 6 23.44 2.35 30.25
N ARG A 7 22.63 3.32 29.78
CA ARG A 7 21.48 3.08 28.89
C ARG A 7 21.93 2.48 27.54
N ILE A 8 22.98 3.05 26.91
CA ILE A 8 23.51 2.52 25.63
C ILE A 8 23.96 1.07 25.82
N ARG A 9 24.63 0.73 26.90
CA ARG A 9 25.10 -0.64 27.18
C ARG A 9 23.93 -1.59 27.42
N GLN A 10 22.90 -1.16 28.13
CA GLN A 10 21.67 -1.93 28.38
C GLN A 10 20.88 -2.12 27.07
N ALA A 11 20.71 -1.08 26.28
CA ALA A 11 20.08 -1.15 24.96
C ALA A 11 20.81 -2.14 24.05
N PHE A 12 22.14 -2.12 24.02
CA PHE A 12 22.93 -3.08 23.24
C PHE A 12 22.70 -4.53 23.70
N VAL A 13 22.71 -4.80 24.99
CA VAL A 13 22.43 -6.15 25.54
C VAL A 13 21.01 -6.60 25.20
N ALA A 14 20.02 -5.73 25.39
CA ALA A 14 18.63 -6.04 25.05
C ALA A 14 18.46 -6.28 23.55
N SER A 15 19.06 -5.47 22.68
CA SER A 15 18.94 -5.63 21.22
C SER A 15 19.56 -6.93 20.69
N THR A 16 20.61 -7.43 21.31
CA THR A 16 21.31 -8.64 20.82
C THR A 16 20.76 -9.93 21.42
N THR A 17 20.21 -9.91 22.62
CA THR A 17 19.77 -11.12 23.32
C THR A 17 18.27 -11.17 23.58
N LEU A 18 17.66 -10.10 24.07
CA LEU A 18 16.23 -10.06 24.38
C LEU A 18 15.38 -9.93 23.09
N ARG A 19 15.73 -9.01 22.18
CA ARG A 19 14.91 -8.71 21.01
C ARG A 19 14.50 -9.95 20.20
N PRO A 20 15.40 -10.85 19.80
CA PRO A 20 15.01 -12.04 19.03
C PRO A 20 14.03 -12.94 19.77
N MET A 21 14.25 -13.17 21.08
CA MET A 21 13.36 -14.00 21.90
C MET A 21 12.00 -13.32 22.13
N ALA A 22 11.99 -12.02 22.35
CA ALA A 22 10.78 -11.22 22.52
C ALA A 22 9.94 -11.19 21.23
N GLN A 23 10.56 -10.97 20.08
CA GLN A 23 9.89 -11.03 18.78
C GLN A 23 9.27 -12.40 18.53
N GLN A 24 10.02 -13.48 18.79
CA GLN A 24 9.50 -14.83 18.66
C GLN A 24 8.31 -15.05 19.60
N LEU A 25 8.41 -14.60 20.88
CA LEU A 25 7.29 -14.71 21.82
C LEU A 25 6.06 -13.96 21.34
N ILE A 26 6.19 -12.72 20.90
CA ILE A 26 5.06 -11.91 20.40
C ILE A 26 4.43 -12.54 19.15
N GLN A 27 5.23 -13.15 18.30
CA GLN A 27 4.76 -13.79 17.06
C GLN A 27 4.09 -15.14 17.31
N ASP A 28 4.76 -16.04 18.03
CA ASP A 28 4.37 -17.45 18.13
C ASP A 28 3.60 -17.78 19.41
N ARG A 29 3.83 -17.00 20.49
CA ARG A 29 3.25 -17.18 21.85
C ARG A 29 3.35 -18.62 22.36
N SER A 30 4.46 -19.29 22.00
CA SER A 30 4.72 -20.67 22.37
C SER A 30 5.20 -20.81 23.81
N PRO A 31 4.97 -21.94 24.49
CA PRO A 31 5.50 -22.19 25.83
C PRO A 31 7.02 -22.01 25.93
N ALA A 32 7.75 -22.37 24.88
CA ALA A 32 9.20 -22.17 24.82
C ALA A 32 9.57 -20.67 24.71
N GLY A 33 8.81 -19.87 23.98
CA GLY A 33 8.95 -18.43 23.88
C GLY A 33 8.75 -17.76 25.25
N TYR A 34 7.67 -18.09 25.97
CA TYR A 34 7.42 -17.61 27.33
C TYR A 34 8.59 -17.97 28.28
N ALA A 35 8.98 -19.27 28.33
CA ALA A 35 10.05 -19.74 29.18
C ALA A 35 11.39 -19.02 28.91
N GLY A 36 11.71 -18.75 27.63
CA GLY A 36 12.94 -18.06 27.22
C GLY A 36 12.98 -16.62 27.70
N VAL A 37 11.92 -15.84 27.46
CA VAL A 37 11.83 -14.43 27.88
C VAL A 37 11.75 -14.30 29.42
N GLU A 38 11.01 -15.19 30.09
CA GLU A 38 10.98 -15.22 31.54
C GLU A 38 12.34 -15.57 32.16
N ALA A 39 13.09 -16.51 31.60
CA ALA A 39 14.44 -16.83 32.08
C ALA A 39 15.37 -15.63 31.97
N TYR A 40 15.28 -14.90 30.83
CA TYR A 40 16.01 -13.64 30.65
C TYR A 40 15.60 -12.61 31.72
N ALA A 41 14.30 -12.40 31.94
CA ALA A 41 13.77 -11.45 32.90
C ALA A 41 14.27 -11.75 34.33
N ARG A 42 14.31 -13.03 34.75
CA ARG A 42 14.84 -13.45 36.04
C ARG A 42 16.35 -13.24 36.15
N ALA A 43 17.11 -13.50 35.07
CA ALA A 43 18.55 -13.28 35.03
C ALA A 43 18.91 -11.79 35.18
N HIS A 44 18.06 -10.91 34.69
CA HIS A 44 18.23 -9.44 34.70
C HIS A 44 17.28 -8.73 35.68
N ALA A 45 16.83 -9.41 36.75
CA ALA A 45 15.80 -8.93 37.69
C ALA A 45 16.12 -7.60 38.42
N LYS A 46 17.36 -7.15 38.40
CA LYS A 46 17.82 -5.89 39.00
C LYS A 46 18.12 -4.80 37.96
N GLU A 47 17.74 -5.02 36.71
CA GLU A 47 18.06 -4.15 35.58
C GLU A 47 16.79 -3.76 34.85
N ASP A 48 16.80 -2.61 34.16
CA ASP A 48 15.70 -2.15 33.33
C ASP A 48 15.37 -3.16 32.21
N ALA A 49 16.38 -3.87 31.70
CA ALA A 49 16.19 -4.94 30.72
C ALA A 49 15.32 -6.10 31.23
N GLY A 50 15.42 -6.42 32.51
CA GLY A 50 14.53 -7.41 33.14
C GLY A 50 13.09 -6.90 33.26
N ALA A 51 12.89 -5.62 33.59
CA ALA A 51 11.57 -5.01 33.64
C ALA A 51 10.95 -4.97 32.22
N LEU A 52 11.72 -4.63 31.18
CA LEU A 52 11.28 -4.70 29.78
C LEU A 52 10.85 -6.13 29.40
N ALA A 53 11.65 -7.13 29.77
CA ALA A 53 11.30 -8.52 29.47
C ALA A 53 10.01 -8.96 30.19
N TRP A 54 9.79 -8.54 31.44
CA TRP A 54 8.53 -8.78 32.13
C TRP A 54 7.34 -8.04 31.50
N LEU A 55 7.52 -6.82 31.00
CA LEU A 55 6.50 -6.12 30.23
C LEU A 55 6.12 -6.91 28.95
N VAL A 56 7.12 -7.45 28.24
CA VAL A 56 6.89 -8.28 27.05
C VAL A 56 6.09 -9.54 27.39
N VAL A 57 6.45 -10.25 28.48
CA VAL A 57 5.70 -11.44 28.93
C VAL A 57 4.25 -11.07 29.29
N GLY A 58 4.05 -9.99 30.04
CA GLY A 58 2.71 -9.50 30.39
C GLY A 58 1.89 -9.14 29.16
N TYR A 59 2.49 -8.45 28.19
CA TYR A 59 1.81 -8.09 26.96
C TYR A 59 1.50 -9.31 26.08
N ALA A 60 2.38 -10.31 26.01
CA ALA A 60 2.12 -11.56 25.31
C ALA A 60 0.87 -12.28 25.85
N HIS A 61 0.72 -12.36 27.18
CA HIS A 61 -0.50 -12.91 27.80
C HIS A 61 -1.75 -12.07 27.47
N ILE A 62 -1.63 -10.74 27.36
CA ILE A 62 -2.76 -9.89 26.95
C ILE A 62 -3.17 -10.21 25.50
N LEU A 63 -2.23 -10.45 24.60
CA LEU A 63 -2.51 -10.88 23.22
C LEU A 63 -3.19 -12.24 23.14
N ASP A 64 -2.94 -13.13 24.12
CA ASP A 64 -3.62 -14.41 24.26
C ASP A 64 -4.97 -14.31 25.03
N HIS A 65 -5.42 -13.09 25.36
CA HIS A 65 -6.62 -12.82 26.17
C HIS A 65 -6.54 -13.41 27.61
N GLU A 66 -5.34 -13.55 28.13
CA GLU A 66 -5.02 -14.16 29.44
C GLU A 66 -4.65 -13.11 30.48
N CYS A 67 -5.47 -12.08 30.66
CA CYS A 67 -5.18 -10.96 31.58
C CYS A 67 -4.84 -11.42 33.03
N ALA A 68 -5.43 -12.53 33.52
CA ALA A 68 -5.10 -13.06 34.80
C ALA A 68 -3.61 -13.49 34.93
N GLN A 69 -3.03 -14.02 33.86
CA GLN A 69 -1.64 -14.43 33.79
C GLN A 69 -0.69 -13.23 33.53
N ALA A 70 -1.20 -12.14 32.96
CA ALA A 70 -0.43 -10.92 32.70
C ALA A 70 -0.11 -10.12 33.99
N ILE A 71 -0.95 -10.25 35.03
CA ILE A 71 -0.85 -9.43 36.27
C ILE A 71 0.48 -9.64 36.97
N ASP A 72 0.94 -10.88 37.18
CA ASP A 72 2.22 -11.14 37.89
C ASP A 72 3.44 -10.60 37.15
N PRO A 73 3.62 -10.88 35.82
CA PRO A 73 4.69 -10.28 35.04
C PRO A 73 4.69 -8.75 35.07
N LEU A 74 3.54 -8.11 34.93
CA LEU A 74 3.44 -6.64 34.93
C LEU A 74 3.76 -6.07 36.32
N ASN A 75 3.36 -6.72 37.41
CA ASN A 75 3.77 -6.31 38.76
C ASN A 75 5.29 -6.45 38.98
N ARG A 76 5.93 -7.45 38.39
CA ARG A 76 7.39 -7.60 38.40
C ARG A 76 8.11 -6.54 37.59
N ALA A 77 7.52 -6.10 36.47
CA ALA A 77 8.05 -5.01 35.64
C ALA A 77 8.02 -3.65 36.36
N LYS A 78 6.93 -3.37 37.12
CA LYS A 78 6.61 -2.06 37.69
C LYS A 78 7.76 -1.36 38.45
N PRO A 79 8.54 -2.01 39.34
CA PRO A 79 9.55 -1.32 40.16
C PRO A 79 10.72 -0.73 39.36
N LEU A 80 11.01 -1.27 38.18
CA LEU A 80 12.15 -0.89 37.33
C LEU A 80 11.72 -0.51 35.88
N ALA A 81 10.43 -0.23 35.70
CA ALA A 81 9.90 0.10 34.36
C ALA A 81 10.46 1.42 33.77
N GLY A 82 10.93 2.34 34.66
CA GLY A 82 11.53 3.60 34.25
C GLY A 82 10.63 4.38 33.30
N ASP A 83 11.14 4.71 32.12
CA ASP A 83 10.43 5.48 31.10
C ASP A 83 9.23 4.72 30.50
N LEU A 84 9.13 3.40 30.68
CA LEU A 84 7.99 2.56 30.26
C LEU A 84 6.96 2.33 31.36
N GLY A 85 7.02 3.11 32.44
CA GLY A 85 6.09 3.00 33.58
C GLY A 85 4.63 3.21 33.21
N ASP A 86 4.36 4.04 32.21
CA ASP A 86 3.03 4.28 31.67
C ASP A 86 2.46 3.03 30.97
N TYR A 87 3.23 2.34 30.16
CA TYR A 87 2.81 1.06 29.52
C TYR A 87 2.48 0.01 30.58
N VAL A 88 3.34 -0.15 31.58
CA VAL A 88 3.10 -1.10 32.67
C VAL A 88 1.85 -0.74 33.47
N ALA A 89 1.66 0.54 33.82
CA ALA A 89 0.51 0.99 34.61
C ALA A 89 -0.80 0.81 33.85
N TYR A 90 -0.82 1.18 32.56
CA TYR A 90 -2.01 1.03 31.69
C TYR A 90 -2.43 -0.42 31.56
N TYR A 91 -1.51 -1.31 31.17
CA TYR A 91 -1.83 -2.73 30.96
C TYR A 91 -2.18 -3.45 32.26
N LEU A 92 -1.51 -3.12 33.36
CA LEU A 92 -1.84 -3.67 34.67
C LEU A 92 -3.23 -3.24 35.12
N GLY A 93 -3.58 -1.94 34.99
CA GLY A 93 -4.89 -1.42 35.32
C GLY A 93 -6.00 -2.06 34.46
N THR A 94 -5.76 -2.18 33.15
CA THR A 94 -6.69 -2.85 32.22
C THR A 94 -6.88 -4.32 32.59
N CYS A 95 -5.83 -5.05 32.91
CA CYS A 95 -5.93 -6.45 33.33
C CYS A 95 -6.65 -6.64 34.67
N TYR A 96 -6.46 -5.75 35.61
CA TYR A 96 -7.24 -5.77 36.85
C TYR A 96 -8.74 -5.60 36.59
N LEU A 97 -9.13 -4.65 35.72
CA LEU A 97 -10.54 -4.44 35.35
C LEU A 97 -11.13 -5.69 34.68
N GLN A 98 -10.42 -6.29 33.72
CA GLN A 98 -10.88 -7.46 32.99
C GLN A 98 -11.00 -8.73 33.86
N THR A 99 -10.25 -8.81 34.95
CA THR A 99 -10.27 -9.95 35.87
C THR A 99 -11.17 -9.74 37.10
N GLY A 100 -11.94 -8.65 37.13
CA GLY A 100 -12.89 -8.34 38.19
C GLY A 100 -12.29 -7.66 39.43
N HIS A 101 -11.01 -7.28 39.36
CA HIS A 101 -10.33 -6.50 40.41
C HIS A 101 -10.57 -5.00 40.19
N GLN A 102 -11.86 -4.60 40.28
CA GLN A 102 -12.30 -3.25 39.85
C GLN A 102 -11.64 -2.13 40.66
N ALA A 103 -11.51 -2.29 41.96
CA ALA A 103 -10.92 -1.26 42.84
C ALA A 103 -9.46 -0.99 42.49
N GLU A 104 -8.69 -2.06 42.27
CA GLU A 104 -7.27 -1.98 41.91
C GLU A 104 -7.10 -1.40 40.49
N GLY A 105 -7.95 -1.80 39.56
CA GLY A 105 -7.93 -1.30 38.18
C GLY A 105 -8.24 0.19 38.10
N LEU A 106 -9.32 0.64 38.75
CA LEU A 106 -9.69 2.05 38.80
C LEU A 106 -8.60 2.88 39.53
N ALA A 107 -8.04 2.37 40.67
CA ALA A 107 -6.96 3.06 41.37
C ALA A 107 -5.68 3.21 40.53
N ALA A 108 -5.38 2.21 39.67
CA ALA A 108 -4.20 2.25 38.80
C ALA A 108 -4.35 3.31 37.68
N LEU A 109 -5.57 3.56 37.21
CA LEU A 109 -5.84 4.46 36.06
C LEU A 109 -6.26 5.88 36.48
N ALA A 110 -6.78 6.10 37.66
CA ALA A 110 -7.39 7.37 38.10
C ALA A 110 -6.46 8.60 37.97
N ASN A 111 -5.18 8.46 38.28
CA ASN A 111 -4.18 9.54 38.25
C ASN A 111 -3.18 9.39 37.10
N PHE A 112 -3.51 8.63 36.08
CA PHE A 112 -2.57 8.27 35.02
C PHE A 112 -2.01 9.49 34.29
N SER A 113 -2.85 10.41 33.83
CA SER A 113 -2.43 11.60 33.07
C SER A 113 -1.61 12.59 33.91
N THR A 114 -1.79 12.60 35.23
CA THR A 114 -0.94 13.39 36.16
C THR A 114 0.40 12.74 36.40
N THR A 115 0.44 11.40 36.47
CA THR A 115 1.67 10.64 36.72
C THR A 115 2.54 10.53 35.48
N TYR A 116 1.91 10.43 34.31
CA TYR A 116 2.54 10.26 33.01
C TYR A 116 2.02 11.28 31.97
N PRO A 117 2.31 12.59 32.15
CA PRO A 117 1.72 13.66 31.33
C PRO A 117 2.08 13.60 29.85
N ASP A 118 3.23 12.97 29.52
CA ASP A 118 3.72 12.83 28.13
C ASP A 118 3.35 11.47 27.52
N SER A 119 2.50 10.65 28.18
CA SER A 119 2.18 9.31 27.67
C SER A 119 1.23 9.36 26.47
N LEU A 120 1.54 8.58 25.43
CA LEU A 120 0.63 8.36 24.30
C LEU A 120 -0.59 7.53 24.67
N LEU A 121 -0.65 6.96 25.88
CA LEU A 121 -1.75 6.12 26.36
C LEU A 121 -2.79 6.90 27.20
N ILE A 122 -2.67 8.22 27.31
CA ILE A 122 -3.61 9.03 28.10
C ILE A 122 -5.04 8.85 27.60
N ARG A 123 -5.27 8.97 26.30
CA ARG A 123 -6.59 8.80 25.69
C ARG A 123 -7.17 7.39 25.89
N ASP A 124 -6.33 6.38 25.74
CA ASP A 124 -6.70 4.97 25.95
C ASP A 124 -7.04 4.73 27.43
N THR A 125 -6.29 5.37 28.33
CA THR A 125 -6.52 5.27 29.78
C THR A 125 -7.84 5.93 30.18
N HIS A 126 -8.12 7.15 29.72
CA HIS A 126 -9.37 7.83 29.98
C HIS A 126 -10.57 7.05 29.45
N LEU A 127 -10.45 6.46 28.25
CA LEU A 127 -11.47 5.58 27.66
C LEU A 127 -11.74 4.34 28.55
N THR A 128 -10.68 3.66 28.94
CA THR A 128 -10.77 2.45 29.78
C THR A 128 -11.36 2.78 31.15
N TYR A 129 -10.90 3.86 31.77
CA TYR A 129 -11.39 4.35 33.07
C TYR A 129 -12.88 4.71 33.01
N ALA A 130 -13.31 5.52 32.03
CA ALA A 130 -14.70 5.89 31.85
C ALA A 130 -15.61 4.68 31.61
N SER A 131 -15.16 3.76 30.76
CA SER A 131 -15.90 2.52 30.47
C SER A 131 -16.08 1.64 31.71
N ALA A 132 -15.05 1.54 32.56
CA ALA A 132 -15.13 0.81 33.81
C ALA A 132 -16.11 1.45 34.82
N LEU A 133 -16.09 2.77 34.98
CA LEU A 133 -17.04 3.50 35.83
C LEU A 133 -18.50 3.32 35.40
N LEU A 134 -18.73 3.32 34.08
CA LEU A 134 -20.06 3.04 33.50
C LEU A 134 -20.55 1.62 33.82
N SER A 135 -19.65 0.63 33.68
CA SER A 135 -20.00 -0.77 33.97
C SER A 135 -20.33 -1.03 35.44
N GLU A 136 -19.72 -0.27 36.35
CA GLU A 136 -19.96 -0.28 37.81
C GLU A 136 -21.23 0.49 38.21
N GLY A 137 -21.90 1.17 37.31
CA GLY A 137 -23.06 2.02 37.60
C GLY A 137 -22.69 3.31 38.36
N ARG A 138 -21.46 3.74 38.37
CA ARG A 138 -20.93 4.95 39.05
C ARG A 138 -21.17 6.19 38.19
N ALA A 139 -22.43 6.53 37.94
CA ALA A 139 -22.83 7.57 36.98
C ALA A 139 -22.26 8.96 37.27
N ALA A 140 -22.13 9.36 38.54
CA ALA A 140 -21.57 10.65 38.88
C ALA A 140 -20.08 10.78 38.48
N GLU A 141 -19.29 9.76 38.77
CA GLU A 141 -17.87 9.71 38.43
C GLU A 141 -17.66 9.48 36.91
N ALA A 142 -18.59 8.76 36.26
CA ALA A 142 -18.58 8.63 34.81
C ALA A 142 -18.83 9.98 34.12
N ALA A 143 -19.55 10.92 34.74
CA ALA A 143 -19.71 12.27 34.22
C ALA A 143 -18.38 13.05 34.21
N GLU A 144 -17.58 12.93 35.28
CA GLU A 144 -16.24 13.53 35.35
C GLU A 144 -15.30 12.90 34.29
N ALA A 145 -15.36 11.57 34.12
CA ALA A 145 -14.61 10.89 33.08
C ALA A 145 -15.06 11.29 31.65
N ALA A 146 -16.34 11.56 31.43
CA ALA A 146 -16.82 12.10 30.17
C ALA A 146 -16.23 13.48 29.84
N GLU A 147 -16.00 14.33 30.84
CA GLU A 147 -15.33 15.62 30.63
C GLU A 147 -13.86 15.45 30.19
N LEU A 148 -13.17 14.42 30.67
CA LEU A 148 -11.83 14.06 30.20
C LEU A 148 -11.86 13.57 28.75
N LEU A 149 -12.80 12.68 28.42
CA LEU A 149 -12.96 12.18 27.05
C LEU A 149 -13.32 13.30 26.05
N GLU A 150 -14.13 14.30 26.48
CA GLU A 150 -14.41 15.47 25.65
C GLU A 150 -13.16 16.30 25.33
N LYS A 151 -12.22 16.43 26.27
CA LYS A 151 -10.92 17.06 26.01
C LYS A 151 -10.07 16.26 25.03
N ASP A 152 -10.20 14.95 25.04
CA ASP A 152 -9.47 14.00 24.18
C ASP A 152 -10.19 13.69 22.86
N ARG A 153 -11.30 14.39 22.57
CA ARG A 153 -12.17 14.07 21.43
C ARG A 153 -11.48 14.23 20.07
N LEU A 154 -10.51 15.12 19.97
CA LEU A 154 -9.83 15.39 18.71
C LEU A 154 -8.37 14.89 18.70
N PRO A 155 -7.90 14.33 17.57
CA PRO A 155 -8.68 13.92 16.39
C PRO A 155 -9.70 12.83 16.76
N ALA A 156 -10.84 12.81 16.03
CA ALA A 156 -11.94 11.90 16.38
C ALA A 156 -11.52 10.41 16.30
N ARG A 157 -11.94 9.63 17.32
CA ARG A 157 -11.75 8.18 17.43
C ARG A 157 -13.10 7.51 17.71
N SER A 158 -13.42 6.45 16.99
CA SER A 158 -14.68 5.73 17.07
C SER A 158 -15.01 5.20 18.48
N ASP A 159 -14.01 4.63 19.15
CA ASP A 159 -14.13 4.08 20.50
C ASP A 159 -14.41 5.16 21.55
N ILE A 160 -13.75 6.32 21.46
CA ILE A 160 -14.00 7.48 22.34
C ILE A 160 -15.40 8.07 22.10
N GLU A 161 -15.76 8.30 20.84
CA GLU A 161 -17.09 8.79 20.46
C GLU A 161 -18.20 7.83 20.92
N PHE A 162 -17.99 6.53 20.75
CA PHE A 162 -18.91 5.50 21.23
C PHE A 162 -19.06 5.50 22.75
N ALA A 163 -17.95 5.58 23.48
CA ALA A 163 -17.95 5.67 24.94
C ALA A 163 -18.66 6.93 25.44
N LEU A 164 -18.39 8.08 24.79
CA LEU A 164 -19.11 9.34 25.07
C LEU A 164 -20.61 9.19 24.84
N GLY A 165 -21.01 8.62 23.71
CA GLY A 165 -22.42 8.38 23.39
C GLY A 165 -23.13 7.55 24.45
N ARG A 166 -22.53 6.44 24.89
CA ARG A 166 -23.06 5.62 25.98
C ARG A 166 -23.12 6.34 27.32
N THR A 167 -22.05 7.08 27.64
CA THR A 167 -21.99 7.87 28.89
C THR A 167 -23.10 8.93 28.92
N TYR A 168 -23.27 9.69 27.85
CA TYR A 168 -24.33 10.68 27.73
C TYR A 168 -25.73 10.08 27.76
N ALA A 169 -25.92 8.90 27.14
CA ALA A 169 -27.20 8.18 27.22
C ALA A 169 -27.53 7.79 28.66
N THR A 170 -26.56 7.29 29.43
CA THR A 170 -26.73 6.95 30.84
C THR A 170 -27.04 8.18 31.71
N LEU A 171 -26.47 9.32 31.39
CA LEU A 171 -26.70 10.60 32.07
C LEU A 171 -28.00 11.31 31.61
N GLY A 172 -28.78 10.72 30.69
CA GLY A 172 -30.00 11.31 30.14
C GLY A 172 -29.75 12.49 29.19
N GLN A 173 -28.51 12.72 28.79
CA GLN A 173 -28.13 13.79 27.85
C GLN A 173 -28.32 13.33 26.38
N THR A 174 -29.61 13.09 26.01
CA THR A 174 -29.97 12.39 24.77
C THR A 174 -29.41 13.04 23.50
N THR A 175 -29.39 14.40 23.42
CA THR A 175 -28.86 15.08 22.25
C THR A 175 -27.36 14.81 22.06
N LYS A 176 -26.57 14.97 23.12
CA LYS A 176 -25.13 14.68 23.06
C LYS A 176 -24.86 13.22 22.76
N ALA A 177 -25.67 12.31 23.32
CA ALA A 177 -25.57 10.90 23.03
C ALA A 177 -25.84 10.60 21.56
N ALA A 178 -26.91 11.20 20.99
CA ALA A 178 -27.24 11.04 19.58
C ALA A 178 -26.14 11.59 18.66
N ASP A 179 -25.59 12.75 18.96
CA ASP A 179 -24.51 13.38 18.19
C ASP A 179 -23.25 12.49 18.16
N ALA A 180 -22.81 11.99 19.31
CA ALA A 180 -21.63 11.16 19.42
C ALA A 180 -21.81 9.80 18.71
N LEU A 181 -22.95 9.12 18.94
CA LEU A 181 -23.26 7.84 18.30
C LEU A 181 -23.44 7.98 16.78
N ALA A 182 -24.10 9.06 16.33
CA ALA A 182 -24.25 9.37 14.91
C ALA A 182 -22.91 9.67 14.24
N ASN A 183 -21.99 10.33 14.94
CA ASN A 183 -20.63 10.56 14.44
C ASN A 183 -19.90 9.24 14.14
N VAL A 184 -20.00 8.27 15.05
CA VAL A 184 -19.41 6.92 14.81
C VAL A 184 -20.08 6.26 13.60
N TYR A 185 -21.40 6.18 13.58
CA TYR A 185 -22.11 5.42 12.54
C TYR A 185 -21.96 6.03 11.15
N TYR A 186 -22.16 7.36 11.02
CA TYR A 186 -22.18 8.00 9.70
C TYR A 186 -20.80 8.42 9.20
N ASN A 187 -19.89 8.82 10.08
CA ASN A 187 -18.58 9.37 9.68
C ASN A 187 -17.44 8.35 9.83
N MET A 188 -17.65 7.22 10.51
CA MET A 188 -16.66 6.17 10.73
C MET A 188 -17.21 4.76 10.43
N PRO A 189 -17.81 4.52 9.25
CA PRO A 189 -18.60 3.32 8.98
C PRO A 189 -17.82 2.02 8.94
N THR A 190 -16.49 2.10 8.86
CA THR A 190 -15.60 0.93 8.89
C THR A 190 -15.06 0.61 10.28
N ALA A 191 -15.38 1.43 11.27
CA ALA A 191 -14.96 1.20 12.65
C ALA A 191 -15.70 0.01 13.29
N ALA A 192 -15.03 -0.65 14.23
CA ALA A 192 -15.60 -1.81 14.93
C ALA A 192 -16.86 -1.45 15.73
N GLU A 193 -16.96 -0.21 16.21
CA GLU A 193 -18.07 0.30 17.01
C GLU A 193 -19.27 0.75 16.16
N ALA A 194 -19.17 0.83 14.84
CA ALA A 194 -20.19 1.44 13.98
C ALA A 194 -21.57 0.80 14.14
N ASP A 195 -21.66 -0.52 14.08
CA ASP A 195 -22.95 -1.25 14.20
C ASP A 195 -23.51 -1.17 15.62
N ALA A 196 -22.65 -1.22 16.64
CA ALA A 196 -23.03 -1.02 18.02
C ALA A 196 -23.55 0.40 18.27
N ALA A 197 -22.88 1.41 17.69
CA ALA A 197 -23.32 2.80 17.78
C ALA A 197 -24.72 3.01 17.17
N TYR A 198 -24.98 2.39 16.03
CA TYR A 198 -26.30 2.45 15.41
C TYR A 198 -27.37 1.80 16.26
N THR A 199 -27.05 0.66 16.87
CA THR A 199 -27.97 -0.04 17.77
C THR A 199 -28.32 0.83 18.99
N GLU A 200 -27.34 1.47 19.61
CA GLU A 200 -27.55 2.36 20.75
C GLU A 200 -28.28 3.65 20.32
N LEU A 201 -27.95 4.21 19.15
CA LEU A 201 -28.62 5.41 18.61
C LEU A 201 -30.13 5.18 18.45
N LYS A 202 -30.52 4.01 17.91
CA LYS A 202 -31.94 3.63 17.76
C LYS A 202 -32.69 3.45 19.08
N ARG A 203 -32.00 3.15 20.14
CA ARG A 203 -32.59 2.99 21.48
C ARG A 203 -32.87 4.32 22.18
N LEU A 204 -32.27 5.40 21.71
CA LEU A 204 -32.49 6.72 22.31
C LEU A 204 -33.92 7.19 22.11
N PRO A 205 -34.60 7.71 23.15
CA PRO A 205 -36.02 8.10 23.09
C PRO A 205 -36.36 9.17 22.04
N SER A 206 -35.39 9.92 21.59
CA SER A 206 -35.57 11.07 20.67
C SER A 206 -34.46 11.15 19.64
N ALA A 207 -33.99 9.98 19.13
CA ALA A 207 -33.00 9.98 18.06
C ALA A 207 -33.58 10.65 16.82
N PRO A 208 -32.91 11.67 16.26
CA PRO A 208 -33.38 12.29 15.02
C PRO A 208 -33.27 11.28 13.87
N PRO A 209 -34.17 11.35 12.87
CA PRO A 209 -34.02 10.55 11.67
C PRO A 209 -32.72 10.91 10.93
N PRO A 210 -32.14 10.00 10.15
CA PRO A 210 -30.93 10.29 9.40
C PRO A 210 -31.16 11.43 8.40
N THR A 211 -30.21 12.34 8.31
CA THR A 211 -30.23 13.37 7.27
C THR A 211 -29.68 12.82 5.95
N PRO A 212 -30.14 13.31 4.79
CA PRO A 212 -29.56 12.93 3.51
C PRO A 212 -28.03 13.11 3.43
N SER A 213 -27.49 14.13 4.11
CA SER A 213 -26.05 14.36 4.18
C SER A 213 -25.33 13.24 4.94
N GLN A 214 -25.88 12.76 6.04
CA GLN A 214 -25.32 11.65 6.82
C GLN A 214 -25.33 10.35 6.01
N LEU A 215 -26.47 10.01 5.39
CA LEU A 215 -26.58 8.82 4.52
C LEU A 215 -25.56 8.87 3.38
N LYS A 216 -25.45 10.02 2.70
CA LYS A 216 -24.46 10.21 1.64
C LYS A 216 -23.03 10.06 2.13
N THR A 217 -22.68 10.69 3.26
CA THR A 217 -21.32 10.60 3.82
C THR A 217 -20.95 9.16 4.14
N ARG A 218 -21.85 8.42 4.77
CA ARG A 218 -21.63 7.01 5.10
C ARG A 218 -21.48 6.17 3.82
N ALA A 219 -22.37 6.33 2.85
CA ALA A 219 -22.31 5.61 1.59
C ALA A 219 -21.00 5.87 0.82
N ASP A 220 -20.58 7.13 0.70
CA ASP A 220 -19.34 7.53 0.03
C ASP A 220 -18.10 6.90 0.71
N LEU A 221 -18.07 6.88 2.04
CA LEU A 221 -17.00 6.26 2.82
C LEU A 221 -16.96 4.74 2.65
N LEU A 222 -18.11 4.09 2.59
CA LEU A 222 -18.24 2.65 2.31
C LEU A 222 -17.79 2.32 0.88
N MET A 223 -18.14 3.14 -0.11
CA MET A 223 -17.63 3.04 -1.48
C MET A 223 -16.10 3.13 -1.52
N LYS A 224 -15.54 4.13 -0.86
CA LYS A 224 -14.08 4.30 -0.75
C LYS A 224 -13.40 3.09 -0.09
N ALA A 225 -14.06 2.49 0.90
CA ALA A 225 -13.59 1.29 1.59
C ALA A 225 -13.86 -0.01 0.80
N LYS A 226 -14.46 0.06 -0.40
CA LYS A 226 -14.87 -1.07 -1.24
C LYS A 226 -15.90 -2.01 -0.57
N ARG A 227 -16.63 -1.49 0.42
CA ARG A 227 -17.77 -2.19 1.04
C ARG A 227 -19.05 -1.91 0.23
N TYR A 228 -19.05 -2.34 -1.02
CA TYR A 228 -20.06 -1.95 -2.00
C TYR A 228 -21.48 -2.37 -1.65
N ASN A 229 -21.67 -3.58 -1.09
CA ASN A 229 -23.00 -4.04 -0.67
C ASN A 229 -23.58 -3.14 0.42
N ASP A 230 -22.78 -2.74 1.40
CA ASP A 230 -23.22 -1.86 2.47
C ASP A 230 -23.53 -0.44 1.92
N ALA A 231 -22.76 0.01 0.94
CA ALA A 231 -22.99 1.30 0.27
C ALA A 231 -24.31 1.27 -0.53
N VAL A 232 -24.67 0.16 -1.16
CA VAL A 232 -25.96 -0.01 -1.86
C VAL A 232 -27.13 0.25 -0.93
N ASP A 233 -27.10 -0.30 0.28
CA ASP A 233 -28.19 -0.10 1.24
C ASP A 233 -28.33 1.38 1.66
N GLU A 234 -27.23 2.05 1.90
CA GLU A 234 -27.21 3.46 2.28
C GLU A 234 -27.66 4.39 1.12
N TYR A 235 -27.20 4.12 -0.12
CA TYR A 235 -27.65 4.91 -1.29
C TYR A 235 -29.13 4.66 -1.61
N ARG A 236 -29.64 3.44 -1.39
CA ARG A 236 -31.08 3.13 -1.56
C ARG A 236 -31.91 3.95 -0.59
N GLU A 237 -31.49 4.01 0.67
CA GLU A 237 -32.15 4.82 1.69
C GLU A 237 -32.02 6.33 1.36
N LEU A 238 -30.85 6.77 0.90
CA LEU A 238 -30.64 8.15 0.44
C LEU A 238 -31.58 8.51 -0.71
N ALA A 239 -31.74 7.63 -1.72
CA ALA A 239 -32.63 7.90 -2.85
C ALA A 239 -34.10 8.03 -2.44
N ILE A 240 -34.53 7.26 -1.42
CA ILE A 240 -35.89 7.36 -0.85
C ILE A 240 -36.11 8.72 -0.17
N HIS A 241 -35.12 9.21 0.58
CA HIS A 241 -35.21 10.43 1.38
C HIS A 241 -34.74 11.70 0.68
N ALA A 242 -34.14 11.57 -0.51
CA ALA A 242 -33.67 12.70 -1.31
C ALA A 242 -34.85 13.55 -1.83
N ASN A 243 -34.67 14.88 -1.80
CA ASN A 243 -35.58 15.77 -2.48
C ASN A 243 -35.55 15.56 -4.01
N PRO A 244 -36.53 16.03 -4.78
CA PRO A 244 -36.60 15.80 -6.23
C PRO A 244 -35.37 16.27 -7.02
N GLU A 245 -34.65 17.29 -6.55
CA GLU A 245 -33.45 17.82 -7.21
C GLU A 245 -32.22 16.93 -6.95
N ALA A 246 -32.10 16.38 -5.75
CA ALA A 246 -30.98 15.53 -5.34
C ALA A 246 -31.17 14.05 -5.70
N ARG A 247 -32.41 13.61 -5.93
CA ARG A 247 -32.75 12.20 -6.18
C ARG A 247 -31.98 11.60 -7.37
N PRO A 248 -31.88 12.23 -8.55
CA PRO A 248 -31.17 11.64 -9.67
C PRO A 248 -29.69 11.37 -9.37
N ALA A 249 -29.04 12.22 -8.59
CA ALA A 249 -27.66 11.99 -8.16
C ALA A 249 -27.53 10.83 -7.18
N ALA A 250 -28.51 10.64 -6.28
CA ALA A 250 -28.51 9.52 -5.35
C ALA A 250 -28.77 8.18 -6.07
N GLU A 251 -29.68 8.18 -7.05
CA GLU A 251 -30.00 6.99 -7.87
C GLU A 251 -28.80 6.60 -8.77
N LEU A 252 -28.05 7.58 -9.34
CA LEU A 252 -26.82 7.31 -10.06
C LEU A 252 -25.75 6.70 -9.14
N ALA A 253 -25.59 7.22 -7.93
CA ALA A 253 -24.65 6.67 -6.96
C ALA A 253 -25.04 5.25 -6.52
N LEU A 254 -26.36 4.98 -6.38
CA LEU A 254 -26.88 3.64 -6.15
C LEU A 254 -26.53 2.69 -7.31
N ALA A 255 -26.75 3.13 -8.54
CA ALA A 255 -26.42 2.31 -9.73
C ALA A 255 -24.91 2.01 -9.84
N ASP A 256 -24.03 2.96 -9.53
CA ASP A 256 -22.57 2.72 -9.48
C ASP A 256 -22.22 1.72 -8.36
N ALA A 257 -22.83 1.84 -7.19
CA ALA A 257 -22.63 0.90 -6.09
C ALA A 257 -23.12 -0.52 -6.43
N LEU A 258 -24.27 -0.66 -7.07
CA LEU A 258 -24.80 -1.92 -7.58
C LEU A 258 -23.86 -2.56 -8.59
N TYR A 259 -23.36 -1.79 -9.56
CA TYR A 259 -22.37 -2.27 -10.53
C TYR A 259 -21.09 -2.77 -9.83
N ARG A 260 -20.51 -1.98 -8.94
CA ARG A 260 -19.27 -2.35 -8.22
C ARG A 260 -19.45 -3.52 -7.27
N SER A 261 -20.65 -3.76 -6.80
CA SER A 261 -20.99 -4.95 -5.98
C SER A 261 -21.26 -6.21 -6.82
N GLY A 262 -21.26 -6.09 -8.17
CA GLY A 262 -21.55 -7.18 -9.10
C GLY A 262 -23.03 -7.45 -9.34
N GLN A 263 -23.93 -6.56 -8.87
CA GLN A 263 -25.38 -6.63 -9.06
C GLN A 263 -25.77 -5.99 -10.39
N ASN A 264 -25.19 -6.45 -11.50
CA ASN A 264 -25.27 -5.82 -12.82
C ASN A 264 -26.70 -5.67 -13.33
N ARG A 265 -27.58 -6.66 -13.11
CA ARG A 265 -28.97 -6.59 -13.57
C ARG A 265 -29.77 -5.50 -12.85
N GLU A 266 -29.53 -5.31 -11.56
CA GLU A 266 -30.20 -4.26 -10.79
C GLU A 266 -29.66 -2.90 -11.20
N ALA A 267 -28.32 -2.77 -11.36
CA ALA A 267 -27.70 -1.55 -11.86
C ALA A 267 -28.25 -1.12 -13.23
N GLU A 268 -28.39 -2.05 -14.16
CA GLU A 268 -28.98 -1.80 -15.49
C GLU A 268 -30.43 -1.32 -15.39
N ALA A 269 -31.23 -2.01 -14.59
CA ALA A 269 -32.64 -1.66 -14.40
C ALA A 269 -32.80 -0.23 -13.83
N GLU A 270 -32.00 0.15 -12.86
CA GLU A 270 -31.96 1.52 -12.32
C GLU A 270 -31.57 2.54 -13.39
N LEU A 271 -30.48 2.28 -14.14
CA LEU A 271 -29.93 3.19 -15.16
C LEU A 271 -30.88 3.43 -16.34
N ILE A 272 -31.63 2.41 -16.76
CA ILE A 272 -32.59 2.52 -17.87
C ILE A 272 -33.77 3.44 -17.49
N THR A 273 -34.22 3.41 -16.24
CA THR A 273 -35.36 4.17 -15.77
C THR A 273 -35.03 5.58 -15.33
N LEU A 274 -33.73 5.89 -15.09
CA LEU A 274 -33.27 7.18 -14.63
C LEU A 274 -33.48 8.28 -15.68
N PRO A 275 -34.30 9.31 -15.42
CA PRO A 275 -34.32 10.50 -16.24
C PRO A 275 -33.04 11.27 -16.02
N GLY A 276 -32.24 11.52 -17.06
CA GLY A 276 -31.09 12.40 -16.96
C GLY A 276 -31.53 13.83 -16.58
N ALA A 277 -31.28 14.24 -15.34
CA ALA A 277 -31.68 15.56 -14.88
C ALA A 277 -30.78 16.68 -15.44
N THR A 278 -29.49 16.39 -15.64
CA THR A 278 -28.50 17.28 -16.27
C THR A 278 -27.71 16.55 -17.36
N ALA A 279 -27.05 17.30 -18.23
CA ALA A 279 -26.20 16.72 -19.27
C ALA A 279 -25.06 15.87 -18.67
N ASP A 280 -24.45 16.31 -17.57
CA ASP A 280 -23.38 15.58 -16.89
C ASP A 280 -23.91 14.29 -16.23
N GLN A 281 -25.06 14.34 -15.56
CA GLN A 281 -25.70 13.16 -14.98
C GLN A 281 -26.11 12.14 -16.05
N ASN A 282 -26.59 12.60 -17.19
CA ASN A 282 -26.87 11.69 -18.32
C ASN A 282 -25.60 11.06 -18.88
N ALA A 283 -24.52 11.83 -19.00
CA ALA A 283 -23.24 11.30 -19.43
C ALA A 283 -22.67 10.26 -18.43
N GLN A 284 -22.76 10.52 -17.13
CA GLN A 284 -22.39 9.55 -16.08
C GLN A 284 -23.24 8.29 -16.15
N ARG A 285 -24.55 8.43 -16.31
CA ARG A 285 -25.51 7.32 -16.47
C ARG A 285 -25.12 6.42 -17.63
N LEU A 286 -24.83 7.01 -18.79
CA LEU A 286 -24.41 6.26 -19.98
C LEU A 286 -23.07 5.57 -19.76
N PHE A 287 -22.13 6.22 -19.11
CA PHE A 287 -20.84 5.60 -18.78
C PHE A 287 -21.00 4.37 -17.86
N ILE A 288 -21.78 4.49 -16.78
CA ILE A 288 -22.02 3.33 -15.89
C ILE A 288 -22.76 2.22 -16.64
N LEU A 289 -23.73 2.55 -17.50
CA LEU A 289 -24.46 1.58 -18.30
C LEU A 289 -23.53 0.85 -19.30
N GLU A 290 -22.57 1.57 -19.88
CA GLU A 290 -21.53 0.99 -20.74
C GLU A 290 -20.67 -0.01 -19.95
N GLU A 291 -20.19 0.35 -18.77
CA GLU A 291 -19.41 -0.52 -17.89
C GLU A 291 -20.20 -1.78 -17.47
N VAL A 292 -21.48 -1.63 -17.17
CA VAL A 292 -22.40 -2.76 -16.86
C VAL A 292 -22.55 -3.69 -18.06
N ALA A 293 -22.72 -3.12 -19.27
CA ALA A 293 -22.84 -3.89 -20.50
C ALA A 293 -21.55 -4.67 -20.80
N TRP A 294 -20.38 -4.05 -20.56
CA TRP A 294 -19.10 -4.74 -20.69
C TRP A 294 -19.00 -5.91 -19.70
N ALA A 295 -19.26 -5.67 -18.41
CA ALA A 295 -19.20 -6.71 -17.38
C ALA A 295 -20.18 -7.87 -17.64
N SER A 296 -21.26 -7.61 -18.37
CA SER A 296 -22.30 -8.60 -18.77
C SER A 296 -22.04 -9.25 -20.12
N ASN A 297 -20.94 -8.88 -20.84
CA ASN A 297 -20.64 -9.30 -22.21
C ASN A 297 -21.71 -8.93 -23.25
N GLU A 298 -22.37 -7.78 -23.07
CA GLU A 298 -23.43 -7.27 -23.94
C GLU A 298 -22.87 -6.25 -24.93
N ASN A 299 -22.08 -6.72 -25.90
CA ASN A 299 -21.33 -5.86 -26.83
C ASN A 299 -22.22 -4.87 -27.60
N GLU A 300 -23.43 -5.27 -28.02
CA GLU A 300 -24.34 -4.38 -28.74
C GLU A 300 -24.79 -3.20 -27.88
N THR A 301 -25.19 -3.48 -26.62
CA THR A 301 -25.54 -2.46 -25.65
C THR A 301 -24.33 -1.54 -25.34
N PHE A 302 -23.14 -2.12 -25.16
CA PHE A 302 -21.89 -1.40 -24.95
C PHE A 302 -21.65 -0.33 -26.04
N TYR A 303 -21.55 -0.75 -27.30
CA TYR A 303 -21.26 0.19 -28.39
C TYR A 303 -22.36 1.21 -28.61
N ARG A 304 -23.62 0.80 -28.54
CA ARG A 304 -24.78 1.70 -28.67
C ARG A 304 -24.74 2.81 -27.59
N THR A 305 -24.42 2.43 -26.38
CA THR A 305 -24.36 3.38 -25.25
C THR A 305 -23.21 4.37 -25.41
N VAL A 306 -22.04 3.92 -25.87
CA VAL A 306 -20.93 4.80 -26.21
C VAL A 306 -21.28 5.76 -27.33
N ASP A 307 -22.00 5.30 -28.37
CA ASP A 307 -22.44 6.15 -29.50
C ASP A 307 -23.46 7.21 -29.04
N GLU A 308 -24.36 6.86 -28.13
CA GLU A 308 -25.28 7.83 -27.50
C GLU A 308 -24.48 8.87 -26.68
N LEU A 309 -23.45 8.42 -25.93
CA LEU A 309 -22.59 9.32 -25.15
C LEU A 309 -21.77 10.26 -26.05
N ARG A 310 -21.29 9.79 -27.23
CA ARG A 310 -20.63 10.62 -28.23
C ARG A 310 -21.52 11.78 -28.74
N GLN A 311 -22.83 11.53 -28.83
CA GLN A 311 -23.81 12.50 -29.32
C GLN A 311 -24.29 13.48 -28.24
N THR A 312 -24.53 12.96 -27.02
CA THR A 312 -25.18 13.72 -25.96
C THR A 312 -24.18 14.38 -24.99
N GLY A 313 -22.97 13.85 -24.90
CA GLY A 313 -21.91 14.34 -24.02
C GLY A 313 -20.54 14.45 -24.68
N PRO A 314 -20.39 15.12 -25.87
CA PRO A 314 -19.18 15.06 -26.70
C PRO A 314 -17.93 15.63 -26.04
N THR A 315 -18.06 16.42 -24.98
CA THR A 315 -16.95 17.01 -24.19
C THR A 315 -16.93 16.53 -22.76
N SER A 316 -17.78 15.54 -22.41
CA SER A 316 -17.87 15.03 -21.07
C SER A 316 -16.63 14.20 -20.69
N PRO A 317 -16.09 14.34 -19.46
CA PRO A 317 -15.02 13.46 -18.98
C PRO A 317 -15.45 11.99 -18.93
N TRP A 318 -16.75 11.69 -18.87
CA TRP A 318 -17.27 10.33 -18.95
C TRP A 318 -17.08 9.71 -20.35
N LEU A 319 -17.17 10.52 -21.42
CA LEU A 319 -16.82 10.06 -22.76
C LEU A 319 -15.32 9.75 -22.88
N GLU A 320 -14.45 10.52 -22.24
CA GLU A 320 -13.01 10.20 -22.21
C GLU A 320 -12.76 8.80 -21.65
N GLN A 321 -13.44 8.44 -20.54
CA GLN A 321 -13.33 7.12 -19.94
C GLN A 321 -13.94 6.03 -20.84
N ALA A 322 -15.13 6.24 -21.38
CA ALA A 322 -15.79 5.29 -22.26
C ALA A 322 -14.97 5.00 -23.54
N LEU A 323 -14.34 6.01 -24.13
CA LEU A 323 -13.45 5.81 -25.30
C LEU A 323 -12.20 5.01 -24.91
N LEU A 324 -11.70 5.16 -23.70
CA LEU A 324 -10.60 4.32 -23.19
C LEU A 324 -11.05 2.87 -23.05
N SER A 325 -12.25 2.62 -22.51
CA SER A 325 -12.84 1.27 -22.41
C SER A 325 -12.98 0.65 -23.80
N VAL A 326 -13.49 1.38 -24.78
CA VAL A 326 -13.58 0.92 -26.19
C VAL A 326 -12.21 0.53 -26.74
N ALA A 327 -11.19 1.39 -26.57
CA ALA A 327 -9.86 1.13 -27.08
C ALA A 327 -9.23 -0.11 -26.43
N ASN A 328 -9.40 -0.27 -25.13
CA ASN A 328 -8.90 -1.43 -24.37
C ASN A 328 -9.64 -2.72 -24.76
N LEU A 329 -10.96 -2.67 -24.99
CA LEU A 329 -11.74 -3.81 -25.44
C LEU A 329 -11.21 -4.33 -26.78
N HIS A 330 -11.00 -3.44 -27.74
CA HIS A 330 -10.41 -3.79 -29.04
C HIS A 330 -8.98 -4.37 -28.88
N LEU A 331 -8.16 -3.84 -27.95
CA LEU A 331 -6.85 -4.43 -27.70
C LEU A 331 -6.94 -5.88 -27.16
N VAL A 332 -7.86 -6.13 -26.24
CA VAL A 332 -8.06 -7.48 -25.67
C VAL A 332 -8.59 -8.47 -26.71
N HIS A 333 -9.40 -8.00 -27.64
CA HIS A 333 -9.91 -8.80 -28.75
C HIS A 333 -8.95 -8.88 -29.95
N HIS A 334 -7.74 -8.29 -29.85
CA HIS A 334 -6.74 -8.24 -30.94
C HIS A 334 -7.22 -7.50 -32.20
N GLU A 335 -8.17 -6.61 -32.03
CA GLU A 335 -8.73 -5.75 -33.08
C GLU A 335 -7.92 -4.44 -33.18
N TYR A 336 -6.66 -4.56 -33.58
CA TYR A 336 -5.66 -3.48 -33.44
C TYR A 336 -5.95 -2.23 -34.28
N ASP A 337 -6.57 -2.35 -35.45
CA ASP A 337 -6.99 -1.19 -36.26
C ASP A 337 -8.08 -0.39 -35.52
N GLN A 338 -9.08 -1.07 -34.99
CA GLN A 338 -10.16 -0.44 -34.23
C GLN A 338 -9.62 0.19 -32.93
N ALA A 339 -8.69 -0.50 -32.25
CA ALA A 339 -8.01 0.06 -31.07
C ALA A 339 -7.25 1.34 -31.40
N LEU A 340 -6.50 1.36 -32.52
CA LEU A 340 -5.79 2.54 -32.99
C LEU A 340 -6.74 3.72 -33.26
N ASP A 341 -7.86 3.47 -33.93
CA ASP A 341 -8.84 4.51 -34.23
C ASP A 341 -9.50 5.06 -32.95
N ALA A 342 -9.82 4.18 -31.99
CA ALA A 342 -10.39 4.58 -30.70
C ALA A 342 -9.41 5.41 -29.85
N PHE A 343 -8.14 5.04 -29.80
CA PHE A 343 -7.12 5.85 -29.11
C PHE A 343 -6.92 7.22 -29.78
N ARG A 344 -6.95 7.29 -31.12
CA ARG A 344 -6.87 8.55 -31.85
C ARG A 344 -8.10 9.43 -31.59
N GLU A 345 -9.30 8.86 -31.62
CA GLU A 345 -10.53 9.58 -31.29
C GLU A 345 -10.44 10.17 -29.87
N LEU A 346 -10.02 9.38 -28.88
CA LEU A 346 -9.87 9.85 -27.51
C LEU A 346 -8.93 11.05 -27.43
N GLN A 347 -7.73 10.93 -27.97
CA GLN A 347 -6.72 11.99 -27.92
C GLN A 347 -7.15 13.25 -28.67
N GLN A 348 -7.81 13.11 -29.82
CA GLN A 348 -8.29 14.26 -30.61
C GLN A 348 -9.43 15.02 -29.92
N ARG A 349 -10.34 14.31 -29.27
CA ARG A 349 -11.46 14.93 -28.53
C ARG A 349 -11.01 15.54 -27.21
N PHE A 350 -10.08 14.91 -26.53
CA PHE A 350 -9.61 15.28 -25.19
C PHE A 350 -8.09 15.49 -25.14
N PRO A 351 -7.50 16.43 -25.93
CA PRO A 351 -6.04 16.55 -26.07
C PRO A 351 -5.31 16.94 -24.77
N THR A 352 -6.03 17.50 -23.79
CA THR A 352 -5.53 17.85 -22.45
C THR A 352 -6.17 17.00 -21.36
N GLY A 353 -6.92 16.00 -21.72
CA GLY A 353 -7.58 15.07 -20.79
C GLY A 353 -6.59 14.21 -20.03
N SER A 354 -7.07 13.58 -18.97
CA SER A 354 -6.25 12.76 -18.09
C SER A 354 -5.66 11.52 -18.80
N ARG A 355 -6.29 11.06 -19.87
CA ARG A 355 -5.89 9.90 -20.67
C ARG A 355 -5.22 10.24 -21.98
N ALA A 356 -5.11 11.52 -22.33
CA ALA A 356 -4.61 11.98 -23.63
C ALA A 356 -3.19 11.49 -23.94
N SER A 357 -2.26 11.64 -22.99
CA SER A 357 -0.87 11.18 -23.13
C SER A 357 -0.80 9.67 -23.38
N TYR A 358 -1.53 8.88 -22.61
CA TYR A 358 -1.59 7.43 -22.76
C TYR A 358 -2.21 7.02 -24.11
N ALA A 359 -3.30 7.65 -24.50
CA ALA A 359 -3.98 7.34 -25.77
C ALA A 359 -3.10 7.68 -26.98
N HIS A 360 -2.45 8.84 -26.97
CA HIS A 360 -1.50 9.21 -28.02
C HIS A 360 -0.32 8.24 -28.10
N TRP A 361 0.26 7.87 -26.96
CA TRP A 361 1.31 6.87 -26.89
C TRP A 361 0.87 5.52 -27.46
N LYS A 362 -0.33 5.01 -27.09
CA LYS A 362 -0.84 3.74 -27.60
C LYS A 362 -1.12 3.78 -29.10
N ALA A 363 -1.62 4.89 -29.61
CA ALA A 363 -1.79 5.09 -31.04
C ALA A 363 -0.46 5.07 -31.79
N ALA A 364 0.56 5.76 -31.25
CA ALA A 364 1.91 5.76 -31.81
C ALA A 364 2.54 4.36 -31.78
N TRP A 365 2.36 3.64 -30.69
CA TRP A 365 2.82 2.26 -30.52
C TRP A 365 2.20 1.30 -31.54
N LEU A 366 0.87 1.32 -31.68
CA LEU A 366 0.17 0.50 -32.69
C LEU A 366 0.59 0.88 -34.12
N THR A 367 0.82 2.16 -34.39
CA THR A 367 1.33 2.62 -35.69
C THR A 367 2.70 1.99 -36.00
N LEU A 368 3.59 1.93 -35.00
CA LEU A 368 4.88 1.23 -35.11
C LEU A 368 4.68 -0.28 -35.39
N ARG A 369 3.79 -0.91 -34.63
CA ARG A 369 3.48 -2.34 -34.76
C ARG A 369 2.94 -2.71 -36.14
N PHE A 370 2.25 -1.80 -36.83
CA PHE A 370 1.83 -1.94 -38.20
C PHE A 370 2.96 -1.73 -39.23
N GLY A 371 4.21 -1.51 -38.81
CA GLY A 371 5.33 -1.25 -39.71
C GLY A 371 5.32 0.13 -40.37
N ARG A 372 4.46 1.04 -39.89
CA ARG A 372 4.37 2.43 -40.41
C ARG A 372 5.42 3.30 -39.71
N ASN A 373 6.70 3.00 -39.97
CA ASN A 373 7.81 3.56 -39.19
C ASN A 373 7.89 5.10 -39.27
N GLU A 374 7.65 5.69 -40.47
CA GLU A 374 7.71 7.15 -40.65
C GLU A 374 6.62 7.88 -39.87
N ASP A 375 5.40 7.33 -39.85
CA ASP A 375 4.29 7.89 -39.09
C ASP A 375 4.57 7.72 -37.56
N ALA A 376 5.11 6.57 -37.17
CA ALA A 376 5.46 6.32 -35.76
C ALA A 376 6.55 7.29 -35.24
N LYS A 377 7.59 7.57 -36.05
CA LYS A 377 8.63 8.58 -35.72
C LYS A 377 8.00 9.94 -35.43
N LYS A 378 7.11 10.38 -36.33
CA LYS A 378 6.41 11.65 -36.16
C LYS A 378 5.55 11.66 -34.90
N GLN A 379 4.79 10.60 -34.65
CA GLN A 379 3.94 10.49 -33.45
C GLN A 379 4.76 10.42 -32.15
N PHE A 380 5.94 9.77 -32.14
CA PHE A 380 6.83 9.79 -30.98
C PHE A 380 7.40 11.20 -30.73
N ASP A 381 7.77 11.92 -31.79
CA ASP A 381 8.20 13.32 -31.67
C ASP A 381 7.04 14.21 -31.17
N GLU A 382 5.81 13.99 -31.67
CA GLU A 382 4.59 14.65 -31.15
C GLU A 382 4.32 14.32 -29.68
N GLN A 383 4.49 13.06 -29.25
CA GLN A 383 4.36 12.63 -27.84
C GLN A 383 5.30 13.42 -26.94
N ILE A 384 6.56 13.55 -27.34
CA ILE A 384 7.58 14.30 -26.59
C ILE A 384 7.24 15.79 -26.52
N GLY A 385 6.75 16.36 -27.63
CA GLY A 385 6.42 17.79 -27.71
C GLY A 385 5.14 18.17 -26.96
N MET A 386 4.11 17.36 -27.07
CA MET A 386 2.78 17.62 -26.49
C MET A 386 2.69 17.22 -25.01
N TYR A 387 3.36 16.13 -24.63
CA TYR A 387 3.28 15.54 -23.29
C TYR A 387 4.66 15.33 -22.65
N PRO A 388 5.52 16.37 -22.57
CA PRO A 388 6.93 16.23 -22.18
C PRO A 388 7.12 15.73 -20.72
N ALA A 389 6.11 15.89 -19.87
CA ALA A 389 6.06 15.39 -18.50
C ALA A 389 5.24 14.10 -18.34
N GLY A 390 4.71 13.55 -19.45
CA GLY A 390 3.91 12.32 -19.44
C GLY A 390 4.70 11.09 -19.02
N ASN A 391 4.04 10.13 -18.42
CA ASN A 391 4.68 8.87 -17.99
C ASN A 391 5.24 8.09 -19.17
N GLU A 392 4.62 8.22 -20.35
CA GLU A 392 4.96 7.53 -21.59
C GLU A 392 6.14 8.15 -22.34
N THR A 393 6.58 9.36 -21.95
CA THR A 393 7.65 10.10 -22.64
C THR A 393 8.98 9.34 -22.61
N SER A 394 9.26 8.60 -21.54
CA SER A 394 10.45 7.74 -21.46
C SER A 394 10.44 6.63 -22.52
N ALA A 395 9.27 6.03 -22.77
CA ALA A 395 9.07 5.04 -23.80
C ALA A 395 9.22 5.68 -25.20
N ALA A 396 8.60 6.85 -25.43
CA ALA A 396 8.69 7.57 -26.70
C ALA A 396 10.14 7.92 -27.07
N LEU A 397 10.94 8.40 -26.09
CA LEU A 397 12.37 8.67 -26.29
C LEU A 397 13.14 7.41 -26.71
N TYR A 398 12.90 6.29 -26.02
CA TYR A 398 13.56 5.02 -26.31
C TYR A 398 13.24 4.53 -27.73
N TRP A 399 11.96 4.45 -28.07
CA TRP A 399 11.52 3.92 -29.37
C TRP A 399 11.86 4.86 -30.52
N ARG A 400 11.84 6.17 -30.29
CA ARG A 400 12.30 7.14 -31.29
C ARG A 400 13.81 7.02 -31.57
N ALA A 401 14.63 6.80 -30.52
CA ALA A 401 16.05 6.51 -30.66
C ALA A 401 16.30 5.19 -31.40
N ARG A 402 15.50 4.13 -31.11
CA ARG A 402 15.57 2.85 -31.84
C ARG A 402 15.35 3.01 -33.34
N LEU A 403 14.36 3.81 -33.74
CA LEU A 403 14.09 4.09 -35.14
C LEU A 403 15.21 4.93 -35.79
N ALA A 404 15.86 5.82 -35.04
CA ALA A 404 17.03 6.54 -35.52
C ALA A 404 18.25 5.61 -35.72
N GLU A 405 18.42 4.57 -34.90
CA GLU A 405 19.44 3.52 -35.15
C GLU A 405 19.14 2.76 -36.46
N GLU A 406 17.89 2.35 -36.66
CA GLU A 406 17.45 1.63 -37.89
C GLU A 406 17.68 2.47 -39.14
N ASP A 407 17.52 3.79 -39.04
CA ASP A 407 17.80 4.75 -40.14
C ASP A 407 19.30 5.08 -40.29
N ASN A 408 20.17 4.45 -39.54
CA ASN A 408 21.61 4.75 -39.53
C ASN A 408 21.93 6.22 -39.16
N GLN A 409 21.18 6.76 -38.18
CA GLN A 409 21.33 8.13 -37.66
C GLN A 409 21.91 8.07 -36.21
N PRO A 410 23.18 7.65 -36.01
CA PRO A 410 23.70 7.39 -34.67
C PRO A 410 23.83 8.65 -33.78
N ALA A 411 24.01 9.84 -34.36
CA ALA A 411 24.04 11.10 -33.62
C ALA A 411 22.68 11.39 -32.97
N MET A 412 21.59 11.20 -33.72
CA MET A 412 20.23 11.37 -33.23
C MET A 412 19.88 10.33 -32.17
N ALA A 413 20.14 9.05 -32.45
CA ALA A 413 19.91 7.96 -31.50
C ALA A 413 20.62 8.22 -30.16
N ARG A 414 21.88 8.66 -30.21
CA ARG A 414 22.69 9.03 -29.04
C ARG A 414 22.05 10.18 -28.26
N ALA A 415 21.60 11.24 -28.93
CA ALA A 415 21.01 12.40 -28.25
C ALA A 415 19.71 12.01 -27.49
N TYR A 416 18.85 11.20 -28.12
CA TYR A 416 17.61 10.73 -27.49
C TYR A 416 17.89 9.76 -26.31
N TYR A 417 18.81 8.80 -26.45
CA TYR A 417 19.19 7.91 -25.33
C TYR A 417 19.91 8.68 -24.21
N GLN A 418 20.72 9.68 -24.53
CA GLN A 418 21.34 10.51 -23.51
C GLN A 418 20.28 11.28 -22.73
N LYS A 419 19.34 11.96 -23.42
CA LYS A 419 18.24 12.67 -22.76
C LYS A 419 17.39 11.75 -21.90
N LEU A 420 17.09 10.54 -22.39
CA LEU A 420 16.39 9.50 -21.64
C LEU A 420 17.16 9.11 -20.36
N SER A 421 18.46 8.86 -20.50
CA SER A 421 19.31 8.45 -19.37
C SER A 421 19.47 9.58 -18.33
N ASP A 422 19.55 10.83 -18.77
CA ASP A 422 19.73 11.99 -17.88
C ASP A 422 18.43 12.34 -17.12
N ARG A 423 17.28 12.21 -17.79
CA ARG A 423 15.99 12.63 -17.21
C ARG A 423 15.26 11.52 -16.44
N TYR A 424 15.38 10.28 -16.90
CA TYR A 424 14.59 9.14 -16.39
C TYR A 424 15.48 8.05 -15.76
N ARG A 425 16.47 8.46 -14.98
CA ARG A 425 17.65 7.69 -14.52
C ARG A 425 17.38 6.25 -14.10
N ASN A 426 16.37 6.01 -13.28
CA ASN A 426 16.04 4.70 -12.71
C ASN A 426 14.78 4.09 -13.35
N TYR A 427 14.41 4.51 -14.55
CA TYR A 427 13.27 3.96 -15.29
C TYR A 427 13.71 2.78 -16.18
N TYR A 428 12.76 1.89 -16.51
CA TYR A 428 13.00 0.73 -17.34
C TYR A 428 13.63 1.08 -18.69
N TYR A 429 13.06 2.03 -19.41
CA TYR A 429 13.59 2.44 -20.72
C TYR A 429 14.94 3.15 -20.65
N ALA A 430 15.24 3.81 -19.53
CA ALA A 430 16.56 4.44 -19.36
C ALA A 430 17.68 3.40 -19.21
N GLU A 431 17.40 2.26 -18.56
CA GLU A 431 18.35 1.16 -18.48
C GLU A 431 18.63 0.58 -19.87
N LEU A 432 17.57 0.26 -20.62
CA LEU A 432 17.69 -0.20 -21.99
C LEU A 432 18.42 0.81 -22.89
N GLY A 433 18.14 2.11 -22.69
CA GLY A 433 18.79 3.19 -23.39
C GLY A 433 20.30 3.28 -23.12
N ARG A 434 20.71 3.09 -21.85
CA ARG A 434 22.14 3.06 -21.47
C ARG A 434 22.87 1.88 -22.11
N GLU A 435 22.28 0.71 -22.12
CA GLU A 435 22.89 -0.46 -22.79
C GLU A 435 23.10 -0.23 -24.29
N ARG A 436 22.13 0.41 -24.95
CA ARG A 436 22.26 0.75 -26.37
C ARG A 436 23.27 1.87 -26.61
N LEU A 437 23.24 2.90 -25.78
CA LEU A 437 24.17 4.04 -25.86
C LEU A 437 25.64 3.60 -25.78
N GLN A 438 25.95 2.55 -24.97
CA GLN A 438 27.30 1.98 -24.89
C GLN A 438 27.75 1.32 -26.18
N LYS A 439 26.84 0.81 -27.00
CA LYS A 439 27.11 0.12 -28.28
C LYS A 439 27.21 1.05 -29.47
N LEU A 440 26.69 2.29 -29.33
CA LEU A 440 26.71 3.28 -30.41
C LEU A 440 28.10 3.92 -30.60
N PRO A 441 28.51 4.19 -31.85
CA PRO A 441 29.76 4.91 -32.12
C PRO A 441 29.74 6.30 -31.50
N GLN A 442 30.89 6.77 -31.06
CA GLN A 442 31.05 8.15 -30.58
C GLN A 442 30.98 9.10 -31.79
N VAL A 443 29.99 9.98 -31.80
CA VAL A 443 29.80 11.01 -32.82
C VAL A 443 29.55 12.36 -32.16
N ALA A 444 29.99 13.43 -32.79
CA ALA A 444 29.67 14.77 -32.30
C ALA A 444 28.23 15.10 -32.66
N ASP A 445 27.45 15.59 -31.69
CA ASP A 445 26.07 16.01 -31.92
C ASP A 445 26.09 17.37 -32.67
N PRO A 446 25.35 17.49 -33.79
CA PRO A 446 25.25 18.75 -34.48
C PRO A 446 24.49 19.78 -33.63
N PRO A 447 24.98 21.00 -33.44
CA PRO A 447 24.29 22.03 -32.67
C PRO A 447 22.91 22.35 -33.24
N GLY A 448 21.88 22.41 -32.37
CA GLY A 448 20.53 22.86 -32.70
C GLY A 448 19.63 21.84 -33.42
N GLN A 449 20.10 20.64 -33.69
CA GLN A 449 19.37 19.65 -34.47
C GLN A 449 18.28 18.90 -33.67
N TYR A 450 18.27 19.01 -32.34
CA TYR A 450 17.38 18.25 -31.46
C TYR A 450 16.63 19.16 -30.46
N ALA A 451 16.16 20.33 -30.93
CA ALA A 451 15.44 21.30 -30.11
C ALA A 451 14.17 20.71 -29.42
N LEU A 452 13.60 19.65 -30.00
CA LEU A 452 12.48 18.94 -29.38
C LEU A 452 12.81 18.40 -27.98
N LEU A 453 14.05 17.97 -27.76
CA LEU A 453 14.48 17.44 -26.45
C LEU A 453 14.54 18.50 -25.36
N ASP A 454 14.58 19.80 -25.73
CA ASP A 454 14.58 20.92 -24.77
C ASP A 454 13.19 21.13 -24.15
N HIS A 455 12.12 20.62 -24.75
CA HIS A 455 10.77 20.65 -24.19
C HIS A 455 10.63 19.73 -22.96
N ILE A 456 11.46 18.69 -22.85
CA ILE A 456 11.45 17.80 -21.71
C ILE A 456 12.04 18.54 -20.51
N PRO A 457 11.25 18.76 -19.43
CA PRO A 457 11.75 19.50 -18.27
C PRO A 457 12.97 18.77 -17.70
N PRO A 458 13.99 19.51 -17.26
CA PRO A 458 15.15 18.91 -16.61
C PRO A 458 14.69 18.13 -15.37
N LEU A 459 15.48 17.15 -14.95
CA LEU A 459 15.31 16.59 -13.63
C LEU A 459 15.44 17.75 -12.64
N GLU A 460 14.42 17.98 -11.83
CA GLU A 460 14.63 18.85 -10.69
C GLU A 460 15.73 18.20 -9.84
N HIS A 461 16.91 18.75 -9.89
CA HIS A 461 17.98 18.38 -8.98
C HIS A 461 17.51 18.91 -7.62
N GLY A 462 16.69 18.10 -6.93
CA GLY A 462 16.42 18.35 -5.54
C GLY A 462 17.74 18.45 -4.83
N ASP A 463 17.90 19.41 -3.93
CA ASP A 463 19.06 19.48 -3.06
C ASP A 463 19.30 18.10 -2.45
N LYS A 464 20.57 17.73 -2.31
CA LYS A 464 20.91 16.47 -1.66
C LYS A 464 20.23 16.42 -0.30
N VAL A 465 19.36 15.45 -0.11
CA VAL A 465 18.66 15.28 1.15
C VAL A 465 19.68 14.88 2.21
N THR A 466 19.89 15.77 3.18
CA THR A 466 20.69 15.49 4.36
C THR A 466 19.75 15.27 5.53
N LEU A 467 19.86 14.11 6.18
CA LEU A 467 19.07 13.83 7.36
C LEU A 467 19.53 14.71 8.53
N SER A 468 18.57 15.30 9.24
CA SER A 468 18.82 15.87 10.55
C SER A 468 19.14 14.75 11.57
N GLU A 469 19.86 15.07 12.61
CA GLU A 469 20.09 14.12 13.69
C GLU A 469 18.85 14.06 14.61
N PRO A 470 18.42 12.85 15.04
CA PRO A 470 17.36 12.72 16.03
C PRO A 470 17.74 13.39 17.35
N PRO A 471 16.81 14.03 18.08
CA PRO A 471 17.08 14.67 19.35
C PRO A 471 17.43 13.63 20.44
N SER A 472 18.66 13.65 20.94
CA SER A 472 19.18 12.61 21.85
C SER A 472 18.49 12.55 23.23
N ASP A 473 17.81 13.64 23.61
CA ASP A 473 17.18 13.79 24.94
C ASP A 473 15.64 13.72 24.87
N ASP A 474 15.07 13.37 23.73
CA ASP A 474 13.63 13.22 23.58
C ASP A 474 13.14 11.94 24.26
N LEU A 475 12.10 12.07 25.10
CA LEU A 475 11.53 10.95 25.88
C LEU A 475 10.89 9.89 24.96
N HIS A 476 10.16 10.32 23.93
CA HIS A 476 9.47 9.40 23.01
C HIS A 476 10.47 8.60 22.18
N LEU A 477 11.58 9.23 21.76
CA LEU A 477 12.66 8.51 21.06
C LEU A 477 13.31 7.46 21.97
N GLN A 478 13.57 7.79 23.24
CA GLN A 478 14.13 6.85 24.22
C GLN A 478 13.17 5.68 24.49
N LYS A 479 11.87 5.94 24.59
CA LYS A 479 10.84 4.90 24.71
C LYS A 479 10.77 4.02 23.46
N ALA A 480 10.86 4.62 22.27
CA ALA A 480 10.87 3.88 21.00
C ALA A 480 12.03 2.88 20.94
N GLU A 481 13.23 3.29 21.35
CA GLU A 481 14.40 2.41 21.42
C GLU A 481 14.19 1.24 22.40
N LEU A 482 13.67 1.51 23.59
CA LEU A 482 13.39 0.47 24.61
C LEU A 482 12.34 -0.52 24.12
N LEU A 483 11.22 -0.03 23.60
CA LEU A 483 10.13 -0.85 23.08
C LEU A 483 10.59 -1.69 21.87
N GLY A 484 11.39 -1.11 20.96
CA GLY A 484 12.00 -1.82 19.84
C GLY A 484 12.93 -2.96 20.31
N ASN A 485 13.71 -2.73 21.36
CA ASN A 485 14.55 -3.77 22.00
C ASN A 485 13.72 -4.89 22.66
N GLY A 486 12.49 -4.57 23.08
CA GLY A 486 11.51 -5.55 23.57
C GLY A 486 10.68 -6.22 22.47
N GLY A 487 10.93 -5.94 21.19
CA GLY A 487 10.12 -6.48 20.09
C GLY A 487 8.70 -5.92 20.01
N LEU A 488 8.39 -4.86 20.77
CA LEU A 488 7.09 -4.18 20.82
C LEU A 488 7.02 -3.11 19.72
N VAL A 489 7.12 -3.56 18.47
CA VAL A 489 7.38 -2.71 17.29
C VAL A 489 6.31 -1.65 17.07
N ASP A 490 5.03 -2.00 17.18
CA ASP A 490 3.94 -1.05 16.93
C ASP A 490 3.93 0.10 17.97
N PHE A 491 4.29 -0.19 19.21
CA PHE A 491 4.45 0.85 20.24
C PHE A 491 5.69 1.70 19.99
N ALA A 492 6.80 1.07 19.63
CA ALA A 492 8.03 1.77 19.28
C ALA A 492 7.84 2.74 18.10
N VAL A 493 7.12 2.33 17.08
CA VAL A 493 6.80 3.18 15.93
C VAL A 493 5.91 4.37 16.33
N ARG A 494 4.91 4.16 17.17
CA ARG A 494 4.05 5.26 17.67
C ARG A 494 4.86 6.30 18.46
N GLU A 495 5.74 5.87 19.33
CA GLU A 495 6.62 6.75 20.11
C GLU A 495 7.59 7.51 19.17
N LEU A 496 8.19 6.82 18.20
CA LEU A 496 9.09 7.43 17.21
C LEU A 496 8.39 8.48 16.35
N GLN A 497 7.14 8.21 15.93
CA GLN A 497 6.32 9.17 15.19
C GLN A 497 5.95 10.40 16.01
N ALA A 498 5.69 10.23 17.33
CA ALA A 498 5.45 11.34 18.23
C ALA A 498 6.69 12.23 18.37
N ALA A 499 7.88 11.64 18.58
CA ALA A 499 9.15 12.36 18.61
C ALA A 499 9.41 13.13 17.32
N ALA A 500 9.25 12.47 16.16
CA ALA A 500 9.48 13.09 14.85
C ALA A 500 8.49 14.23 14.57
N SER A 501 7.25 14.10 14.98
CA SER A 501 6.22 15.12 14.81
C SER A 501 6.49 16.36 15.69
N ALA A 502 7.03 16.16 16.88
CA ALA A 502 7.36 17.24 17.81
C ALA A 502 8.62 18.02 17.37
N ASP A 503 9.63 17.30 16.88
CA ASP A 503 10.89 17.89 16.44
C ASP A 503 10.77 18.59 15.06
N GLY A 504 9.90 18.08 14.18
CA GLY A 504 9.76 18.58 12.80
C GLY A 504 10.97 18.28 11.90
N GLY A 505 11.90 17.48 12.34
CA GLY A 505 13.07 17.04 11.57
C GLY A 505 12.71 15.99 10.51
N ASN A 506 13.54 15.86 9.48
CA ASN A 506 13.32 14.92 8.38
C ASN A 506 13.90 13.50 8.63
N TRP A 507 14.37 13.23 9.83
CA TRP A 507 14.94 11.93 10.24
C TRP A 507 13.90 10.84 10.49
N GLY A 508 12.67 11.22 10.88
CA GLY A 508 11.63 10.30 11.37
C GLY A 508 11.33 9.13 10.43
N PRO A 509 11.11 9.33 9.12
CA PRO A 509 10.88 8.23 8.19
C PRO A 509 12.06 7.25 8.10
N ALA A 510 13.31 7.76 8.14
CA ALA A 510 14.50 6.91 8.09
C ALA A 510 14.62 6.02 9.32
N GLU A 511 14.42 6.59 10.52
CA GLU A 511 14.46 5.84 11.77
C GLU A 511 13.30 4.84 11.87
N THR A 512 12.10 5.22 11.42
CA THR A 512 10.95 4.29 11.35
C THR A 512 11.25 3.11 10.43
N ALA A 513 11.79 3.37 9.24
CA ALA A 513 12.16 2.31 8.30
C ALA A 513 13.33 1.45 8.83
N GLN A 514 14.28 2.05 9.54
CA GLN A 514 15.35 1.31 10.18
C GLN A 514 14.82 0.38 11.29
N LEU A 515 13.91 0.88 12.14
CA LEU A 515 13.27 0.06 13.18
C LEU A 515 12.51 -1.13 12.58
N TYR A 516 11.74 -0.91 11.53
CA TYR A 516 11.07 -2.00 10.80
C TYR A 516 12.07 -2.99 10.19
N THR A 517 13.17 -2.49 9.60
CA THR A 517 14.23 -3.34 9.04
C THR A 517 14.90 -4.19 10.12
N ASP A 518 15.25 -3.59 11.27
CA ASP A 518 15.89 -4.26 12.39
C ASP A 518 15.00 -5.32 13.06
N THR A 519 13.70 -5.18 12.90
CA THR A 519 12.69 -6.08 13.45
C THR A 519 12.12 -7.07 12.39
N GLY A 520 12.66 -7.05 11.16
CA GLY A 520 12.30 -8.00 10.12
C GLY A 520 11.03 -7.66 9.31
N HIS A 521 10.46 -6.46 9.51
CA HIS A 521 9.26 -5.97 8.80
C HIS A 521 9.67 -5.15 7.56
N TYR A 522 10.30 -5.80 6.60
CA TYR A 522 10.84 -5.13 5.39
C TYR A 522 9.77 -4.51 4.51
N ASP A 523 8.61 -5.15 4.41
CA ASP A 523 7.41 -4.64 3.73
C ASP A 523 7.01 -3.27 4.27
N ARG A 524 6.89 -3.14 5.59
CA ARG A 524 6.55 -1.86 6.25
C ARG A 524 7.64 -0.81 6.08
N ALA A 525 8.92 -1.21 6.12
CA ALA A 525 10.04 -0.31 5.85
C ALA A 525 10.00 0.27 4.42
N ILE A 526 9.73 -0.59 3.43
CA ILE A 526 9.56 -0.19 2.02
C ILE A 526 8.35 0.76 1.89
N GLU A 527 7.24 0.45 2.52
CA GLU A 527 6.02 1.26 2.50
C GLU A 527 6.26 2.67 3.05
N VAL A 528 6.88 2.79 4.23
CA VAL A 528 7.26 4.09 4.82
C VAL A 528 8.10 4.91 3.85
N MET A 529 9.09 4.30 3.23
CA MET A 529 9.96 5.01 2.29
C MET A 529 9.29 5.36 0.97
N LYS A 530 8.41 4.50 0.44
CA LYS A 530 7.60 4.83 -0.76
C LYS A 530 6.69 6.04 -0.52
N HIS A 531 6.10 6.16 0.67
CA HIS A 531 5.28 7.32 1.04
C HIS A 531 6.12 8.60 1.25
N SER A 532 7.30 8.46 1.84
CA SER A 532 8.18 9.60 2.12
C SER A 532 8.88 10.17 0.89
N VAL A 533 9.16 9.32 -0.09
CA VAL A 533 9.88 9.68 -1.34
C VAL A 533 9.21 9.01 -2.54
N PRO A 534 7.98 9.38 -2.88
CA PRO A 534 7.22 8.69 -3.93
C PRO A 534 7.89 8.74 -5.31
N SER A 535 8.71 9.76 -5.56
CA SER A 535 9.44 9.95 -6.82
C SER A 535 10.88 9.41 -6.81
N TYR A 536 11.24 8.48 -5.91
CA TYR A 536 12.62 7.98 -5.78
C TYR A 536 13.23 7.41 -7.08
N PHE A 537 12.41 6.96 -8.02
CA PHE A 537 12.90 6.56 -9.35
C PHE A 537 13.39 7.70 -10.22
N ALA A 538 12.91 8.92 -9.98
CA ALA A 538 13.25 10.07 -10.81
C ALA A 538 14.56 10.76 -10.40
N VAL A 539 15.12 10.42 -9.23
CA VAL A 539 16.30 11.09 -8.67
C VAL A 539 17.56 10.23 -8.79
N ASP A 540 18.72 10.90 -8.80
CA ASP A 540 20.01 10.22 -8.73
C ASP A 540 20.20 9.51 -7.39
N ILE A 541 20.86 8.34 -7.43
CA ILE A 541 21.15 7.60 -6.19
C ILE A 541 21.85 8.46 -5.13
N PRO A 542 22.87 9.30 -5.45
CA PRO A 542 23.51 10.16 -4.46
C PRO A 542 22.63 11.29 -3.88
N THR A 543 21.48 11.58 -4.49
CA THR A 543 20.56 12.64 -4.03
C THR A 543 19.87 12.26 -2.72
N LEU A 544 19.53 10.98 -2.55
CA LEU A 544 18.89 10.48 -1.34
C LEU A 544 19.92 9.85 -0.40
N PRO A 545 19.70 9.95 0.91
CA PRO A 545 20.52 9.26 1.91
C PRO A 545 20.58 7.75 1.66
N ARG A 546 21.72 7.14 1.96
CA ARG A 546 21.90 5.70 1.82
C ARG A 546 20.88 4.89 2.66
N ALA A 547 20.47 5.41 3.81
CA ALA A 547 19.44 4.80 4.64
C ALA A 547 18.13 4.62 3.89
N TYR A 548 17.70 5.60 3.09
CA TYR A 548 16.48 5.51 2.27
C TYR A 548 16.57 4.39 1.25
N TRP A 549 17.71 4.32 0.53
CA TRP A 549 17.94 3.26 -0.45
C TRP A 549 18.00 1.87 0.18
N ASN A 550 18.63 1.74 1.35
CA ASN A 550 18.69 0.47 2.07
C ASN A 550 17.30 -0.03 2.47
N ALA A 551 16.39 0.87 2.86
CA ALA A 551 15.01 0.53 3.18
C ALA A 551 14.16 0.25 1.93
N LEU A 552 14.33 1.04 0.85
CA LEU A 552 13.62 0.82 -0.43
C LEU A 552 14.05 -0.46 -1.16
N PHE A 553 15.33 -0.83 -1.02
CA PHE A 553 15.95 -1.99 -1.69
C PHE A 553 16.70 -2.85 -0.67
N PRO A 554 16.01 -3.45 0.31
CA PRO A 554 16.63 -4.28 1.32
C PRO A 554 17.15 -5.60 0.73
N ARG A 555 18.06 -6.25 1.46
CA ARG A 555 18.61 -7.57 1.10
C ARG A 555 18.46 -8.55 2.27
N PRO A 556 17.27 -8.80 2.77
CA PRO A 556 17.09 -9.83 3.80
C PRO A 556 17.32 -11.22 3.19
N TYR A 557 17.60 -12.17 4.07
CA TYR A 557 17.82 -13.57 3.66
C TYR A 557 18.89 -13.72 2.55
N TRP A 558 19.82 -12.75 2.43
CA TRP A 558 20.71 -12.60 1.29
C TRP A 558 21.58 -13.84 1.03
N SER A 559 22.03 -14.52 2.08
CA SER A 559 22.83 -15.75 1.97
C SER A 559 22.07 -16.85 1.20
N ASP A 560 20.82 -17.12 1.61
CA ASP A 560 19.98 -18.13 0.99
C ASP A 560 19.49 -17.68 -0.38
N LEU A 561 19.08 -16.42 -0.52
CA LEU A 561 18.65 -15.84 -1.79
C LEU A 561 19.77 -15.97 -2.84
N LYS A 562 20.97 -15.55 -2.50
CA LYS A 562 22.15 -15.66 -3.40
C LYS A 562 22.45 -17.13 -3.74
N ARG A 563 22.46 -18.00 -2.75
CA ARG A 563 22.75 -19.43 -2.92
C ARG A 563 21.77 -20.09 -3.90
N PHE A 564 20.46 -19.94 -3.63
CA PHE A 564 19.42 -20.57 -4.46
C PHE A 564 19.30 -19.92 -5.84
N SER A 565 19.52 -18.62 -5.96
CA SER A 565 19.56 -17.94 -7.25
C SER A 565 20.68 -18.49 -8.13
N LEU A 566 21.92 -18.51 -7.61
CA LEU A 566 23.09 -18.98 -8.35
C LEU A 566 23.01 -20.46 -8.69
N SER A 567 22.50 -21.32 -7.79
CA SER A 567 22.33 -22.77 -8.07
C SER A 567 21.32 -23.03 -9.21
N ASN A 568 20.39 -22.09 -9.44
CA ASN A 568 19.45 -22.14 -10.55
C ASN A 568 19.86 -21.26 -11.75
N GLY A 569 21.12 -20.75 -11.79
CA GLY A 569 21.60 -19.90 -12.88
C GLY A 569 20.82 -18.58 -13.05
N LEU A 570 20.33 -18.03 -11.94
CA LEU A 570 19.60 -16.77 -11.89
C LEU A 570 20.46 -15.66 -11.28
N ASP A 571 20.26 -14.43 -11.75
CA ASP A 571 20.85 -13.24 -11.11
C ASP A 571 20.19 -13.00 -9.75
N PRO A 572 20.93 -12.96 -8.62
CA PRO A 572 20.36 -12.71 -7.29
C PRO A 572 19.59 -11.40 -7.18
N TYR A 573 19.99 -10.36 -7.92
CA TYR A 573 19.27 -9.08 -7.91
C TYR A 573 17.96 -9.13 -8.69
N LEU A 574 17.87 -9.94 -9.74
CA LEU A 574 16.61 -10.21 -10.42
C LEU A 574 15.65 -10.94 -9.49
N VAL A 575 16.12 -11.93 -8.75
CA VAL A 575 15.30 -12.67 -7.77
C VAL A 575 14.88 -11.74 -6.61
N ALA A 576 15.79 -10.91 -6.08
CA ALA A 576 15.44 -9.92 -5.06
C ALA A 576 14.37 -8.94 -5.56
N SER A 577 14.45 -8.53 -6.83
CA SER A 577 13.46 -7.64 -7.45
C SER A 577 12.10 -8.31 -7.64
N LEU A 578 12.09 -9.59 -7.98
CA LEU A 578 10.88 -10.40 -8.06
C LEU A 578 10.22 -10.48 -6.67
N ILE A 579 10.97 -10.83 -5.62
CA ILE A 579 10.46 -10.90 -4.25
C ILE A 579 9.93 -9.52 -3.78
N ARG A 580 10.65 -8.45 -4.11
CA ARG A 580 10.22 -7.09 -3.80
C ARG A 580 8.89 -6.74 -4.47
N GLN A 581 8.63 -7.26 -5.65
CA GLN A 581 7.38 -7.05 -6.37
C GLN A 581 6.23 -7.92 -5.82
N GLU A 582 6.54 -9.16 -5.41
CA GLU A 582 5.55 -10.14 -4.95
C GLU A 582 5.09 -9.91 -3.51
N SER A 583 6.01 -9.68 -2.59
CA SER A 583 5.72 -9.65 -1.15
C SER A 583 6.39 -8.52 -0.39
N GLU A 584 7.21 -7.70 -1.05
CA GLU A 584 8.07 -6.73 -0.37
C GLU A 584 8.93 -7.37 0.75
N PHE A 585 9.33 -8.62 0.56
CA PHE A 585 10.06 -9.46 1.51
C PHE A 585 9.28 -9.87 2.76
N ASN A 586 7.95 -9.82 2.75
CA ASN A 586 7.13 -10.36 3.82
C ASN A 586 7.00 -11.89 3.68
N PRO A 587 7.59 -12.69 4.58
CA PRO A 587 7.51 -14.15 4.48
C PRO A 587 6.12 -14.69 4.81
N LEU A 588 5.27 -13.90 5.46
CA LEU A 588 3.92 -14.27 5.86
C LEU A 588 2.85 -13.78 4.87
N ALA A 589 3.25 -13.19 3.76
CA ALA A 589 2.32 -12.67 2.76
C ALA A 589 1.45 -13.78 2.17
N VAL A 590 0.14 -13.54 2.10
CA VAL A 590 -0.84 -14.40 1.43
C VAL A 590 -1.70 -13.55 0.51
N SER A 591 -1.73 -13.89 -0.77
CA SER A 591 -2.55 -13.18 -1.76
C SER A 591 -4.01 -13.64 -1.72
N ARG A 592 -4.90 -12.88 -2.40
CA ARG A 592 -6.30 -13.30 -2.59
C ARG A 592 -6.44 -14.64 -3.34
N ALA A 593 -5.45 -14.99 -4.16
CA ALA A 593 -5.39 -16.27 -4.86
C ALA A 593 -4.72 -17.40 -4.04
N ASN A 594 -4.46 -17.15 -2.74
CA ASN A 594 -3.74 -18.06 -1.84
C ASN A 594 -2.29 -18.36 -2.27
N ALA A 595 -1.63 -17.43 -2.96
CA ALA A 595 -0.19 -17.50 -3.14
C ALA A 595 0.52 -17.08 -1.83
N VAL A 596 1.63 -17.74 -1.48
CA VAL A 596 2.21 -17.71 -0.12
C VAL A 596 3.69 -17.34 -0.14
N GLY A 597 4.08 -16.49 0.81
CA GLY A 597 5.46 -16.22 1.20
C GLY A 597 6.22 -15.30 0.25
N LEU A 598 7.55 -15.28 0.36
CA LEU A 598 8.44 -14.33 -0.31
C LEU A 598 8.23 -14.23 -1.82
N MET A 599 8.15 -15.38 -2.50
CA MET A 599 7.99 -15.47 -3.96
C MET A 599 6.54 -15.78 -4.38
N GLN A 600 5.56 -15.66 -3.49
CA GLN A 600 4.14 -15.85 -3.75
C GLN A 600 3.81 -17.12 -4.53
N LEU A 601 4.28 -18.26 -4.01
CA LEU A 601 3.99 -19.57 -4.61
C LEU A 601 2.58 -20.07 -4.23
N LEU A 602 1.84 -20.53 -5.22
CA LEU A 602 0.61 -21.26 -4.94
C LEU A 602 0.96 -22.61 -4.25
N PRO A 603 0.23 -23.03 -3.20
CA PRO A 603 0.48 -24.32 -2.51
C PRO A 603 0.56 -25.52 -3.44
N LYS A 604 -0.25 -25.55 -4.51
CA LYS A 604 -0.22 -26.59 -5.55
C LYS A 604 1.10 -26.57 -6.32
N THR A 605 1.58 -25.39 -6.70
CA THR A 605 2.87 -25.19 -7.38
C THR A 605 4.02 -25.61 -6.46
N GLY A 606 4.00 -25.14 -5.20
CA GLY A 606 4.99 -25.52 -4.20
C GLY A 606 5.11 -27.05 -4.03
N LYS A 607 3.99 -27.76 -4.00
CA LYS A 607 3.96 -29.23 -3.91
C LYS A 607 4.62 -29.92 -5.12
N VAL A 608 4.34 -29.43 -6.32
CA VAL A 608 4.93 -29.98 -7.55
C VAL A 608 6.45 -29.78 -7.55
N VAL A 609 6.90 -28.56 -7.26
CA VAL A 609 8.35 -28.24 -7.26
C VAL A 609 9.06 -28.94 -6.11
N ALA A 610 8.46 -29.04 -4.92
CA ALA A 610 9.02 -29.81 -3.79
C ALA A 610 9.25 -31.29 -4.15
N HIS A 611 8.33 -31.90 -4.90
CA HIS A 611 8.51 -33.26 -5.40
C HIS A 611 9.69 -33.35 -6.40
N GLN A 612 9.83 -32.38 -7.30
CA GLN A 612 10.97 -32.32 -8.26
C GLN A 612 12.29 -32.15 -7.53
N GLU A 613 12.33 -31.37 -6.45
CA GLU A 613 13.51 -31.16 -5.60
C GLU A 613 13.72 -32.28 -4.57
N SER A 614 12.90 -33.33 -4.59
CA SER A 614 12.99 -34.47 -3.66
C SER A 614 12.91 -34.10 -2.19
N LEU A 615 12.16 -33.03 -1.86
CA LEU A 615 11.92 -32.61 -0.48
C LEU A 615 10.97 -33.61 0.19
N LYS A 616 11.50 -34.35 1.17
CA LYS A 616 10.74 -35.31 1.96
C LYS A 616 9.89 -34.55 2.99
N HIS A 617 8.64 -34.98 3.15
CA HIS A 617 7.70 -34.45 4.17
C HIS A 617 7.26 -32.99 3.97
N TYR A 618 7.39 -32.43 2.74
CA TYR A 618 6.91 -31.07 2.45
C TYR A 618 5.41 -30.92 2.73
N ASN A 619 5.05 -29.85 3.41
CA ASN A 619 3.67 -29.37 3.55
C ASN A 619 3.57 -27.88 3.16
N ALA A 620 2.36 -27.43 2.87
CA ALA A 620 2.14 -26.07 2.35
C ALA A 620 2.52 -24.95 3.34
N THR A 621 2.52 -25.25 4.64
CA THR A 621 2.89 -24.25 5.66
C THR A 621 4.39 -23.94 5.65
N GLU A 622 5.20 -24.81 5.06
CA GLU A 622 6.64 -24.55 4.90
C GLU A 622 6.93 -23.42 3.89
N LEU A 623 5.96 -23.04 3.07
CA LEU A 623 6.08 -21.87 2.20
C LEU A 623 6.22 -20.54 2.96
N PHE A 624 5.85 -20.49 4.24
CA PHE A 624 6.13 -19.33 5.10
C PHE A 624 7.59 -19.29 5.60
N THR A 625 8.33 -20.39 5.44
CA THR A 625 9.75 -20.44 5.79
C THR A 625 10.60 -19.85 4.66
N PRO A 626 11.34 -18.75 4.89
CA PRO A 626 12.10 -18.06 3.85
C PRO A 626 13.00 -18.97 3.00
N ALA A 627 13.78 -19.83 3.65
CA ALA A 627 14.71 -20.73 2.93
C ALA A 627 13.99 -21.73 2.01
N VAL A 628 12.85 -22.29 2.44
CA VAL A 628 12.04 -23.22 1.63
C VAL A 628 11.38 -22.48 0.48
N ASN A 629 10.80 -21.31 0.75
CA ASN A 629 10.16 -20.49 -0.28
C ASN A 629 11.16 -20.07 -1.37
N LEU A 630 12.36 -19.63 -0.98
CA LEU A 630 13.45 -19.27 -1.89
C LEU A 630 13.93 -20.49 -2.72
N GLN A 631 14.10 -21.64 -2.10
CA GLN A 631 14.51 -22.86 -2.82
C GLN A 631 13.49 -23.22 -3.90
N LEU A 632 12.23 -23.35 -3.52
CA LEU A 632 11.16 -23.74 -4.44
C LEU A 632 10.85 -22.65 -5.47
N GLY A 633 10.80 -21.38 -5.05
CA GLY A 633 10.47 -20.25 -5.92
C GLY A 633 11.51 -20.01 -7.00
N THR A 634 12.80 -20.07 -6.67
CA THR A 634 13.88 -19.91 -7.66
C THR A 634 13.90 -21.06 -8.65
N ARG A 635 13.63 -22.30 -8.19
CA ARG A 635 13.49 -23.46 -9.07
C ARG A 635 12.32 -23.34 -10.02
N TYR A 636 11.16 -22.89 -9.51
CA TYR A 636 9.97 -22.65 -10.31
C TYR A 636 10.20 -21.56 -11.36
N PHE A 637 10.79 -20.43 -10.96
CA PHE A 637 11.10 -19.34 -11.88
C PHE A 637 12.11 -19.79 -12.96
N ARG A 638 13.15 -20.59 -12.58
CA ARG A 638 14.07 -21.17 -13.55
C ARG A 638 13.35 -22.04 -14.57
N GLY A 639 12.42 -22.87 -14.14
CA GLY A 639 11.60 -23.68 -15.05
C GLY A 639 10.82 -22.85 -16.07
N MET A 640 10.32 -21.68 -15.67
CA MET A 640 9.69 -20.74 -16.59
C MET A 640 10.71 -20.12 -17.58
N VAL A 641 11.87 -19.71 -17.10
CA VAL A 641 12.94 -19.18 -17.98
C VAL A 641 13.33 -20.24 -19.03
N ASP A 642 13.46 -21.50 -18.63
CA ASP A 642 13.76 -22.60 -19.56
C ASP A 642 12.62 -22.83 -20.56
N LYS A 643 11.38 -22.79 -20.11
CA LYS A 643 10.20 -22.94 -20.96
C LYS A 643 10.15 -21.89 -22.07
N PHE A 644 10.57 -20.66 -21.77
CA PHE A 644 10.58 -19.54 -22.71
C PHE A 644 11.95 -19.27 -23.34
N GLY A 645 12.75 -20.32 -23.52
CA GLY A 645 13.99 -20.24 -24.29
C GLY A 645 15.08 -19.34 -23.69
N GLY A 646 15.05 -19.10 -22.39
CA GLY A 646 16.01 -18.27 -21.66
C GLY A 646 15.59 -16.79 -21.51
N SER A 647 14.43 -16.40 -22.03
CA SER A 647 13.94 -15.01 -21.89
C SER A 647 13.38 -14.76 -20.48
N PHE A 648 13.98 -13.84 -19.78
CA PHE A 648 13.49 -13.38 -18.47
C PHE A 648 12.18 -12.60 -18.59
N GLU A 649 12.01 -11.81 -19.64
CA GLU A 649 10.82 -10.99 -19.87
C GLU A 649 9.59 -11.86 -20.04
N HIS A 650 9.68 -12.91 -20.87
CA HIS A 650 8.57 -13.85 -21.06
C HIS A 650 8.30 -14.65 -19.77
N ALA A 651 9.37 -15.06 -19.07
CA ALA A 651 9.24 -15.79 -17.82
C ALA A 651 8.57 -14.95 -16.72
N LEU A 652 8.94 -13.67 -16.58
CA LEU A 652 8.32 -12.75 -15.64
C LEU A 652 6.85 -12.47 -16.00
N ALA A 653 6.55 -12.27 -17.29
CA ALA A 653 5.17 -12.13 -17.75
C ALA A 653 4.34 -13.38 -17.42
N ALA A 654 4.91 -14.57 -17.61
CA ALA A 654 4.25 -15.84 -17.30
C ALA A 654 4.10 -16.09 -15.80
N TYR A 655 5.01 -15.59 -14.99
CA TYR A 655 4.92 -15.66 -13.53
C TYR A 655 3.68 -14.91 -13.01
N ASN A 656 3.41 -13.74 -13.58
CA ASN A 656 2.26 -12.90 -13.20
C ASN A 656 0.95 -13.34 -13.88
N ALA A 657 0.96 -13.49 -15.21
CA ALA A 657 -0.27 -13.71 -15.99
C ALA A 657 -0.57 -15.19 -16.32
N GLY A 658 0.38 -16.07 -16.11
CA GLY A 658 0.31 -17.48 -16.52
C GLY A 658 0.90 -17.76 -17.91
N SER A 659 1.44 -18.96 -18.08
CA SER A 659 2.15 -19.37 -19.30
C SER A 659 1.30 -19.35 -20.55
N ASP A 660 0.04 -19.79 -20.45
CA ASP A 660 -0.86 -19.91 -21.62
C ASP A 660 -1.11 -18.55 -22.29
N ARG A 661 -1.31 -17.51 -21.48
CA ARG A 661 -1.47 -16.13 -21.97
C ARG A 661 -0.22 -15.61 -22.67
N VAL A 662 0.95 -15.92 -22.10
CA VAL A 662 2.22 -15.48 -22.69
C VAL A 662 2.45 -16.19 -24.03
N GLU A 663 2.13 -17.47 -24.16
CA GLU A 663 2.19 -18.21 -25.43
C GLU A 663 1.22 -17.60 -26.46
N GLU A 664 0.02 -17.22 -26.05
CA GLU A 664 -0.94 -16.48 -26.89
C GLU A 664 -0.34 -15.15 -27.36
N TRP A 665 0.20 -14.33 -26.44
CA TRP A 665 0.80 -13.05 -26.81
C TRP A 665 2.03 -13.22 -27.70
N MET A 666 2.86 -14.23 -27.50
CA MET A 666 3.97 -14.56 -28.39
C MET A 666 3.47 -14.88 -29.83
N GLY A 667 2.31 -15.51 -29.94
CA GLY A 667 1.65 -15.78 -31.22
C GLY A 667 1.22 -14.53 -31.97
N GLN A 668 1.11 -13.37 -31.30
CA GLN A 668 0.81 -12.06 -31.91
C GLN A 668 2.05 -11.39 -32.56
N GLY A 669 3.21 -12.06 -32.55
CA GLY A 669 4.44 -11.58 -33.19
C GLY A 669 4.37 -11.54 -34.71
N PRO A 670 5.49 -11.29 -35.39
CA PRO A 670 6.83 -11.26 -34.81
C PRO A 670 7.14 -10.00 -33.99
N TYR A 671 8.02 -10.16 -33.01
CA TYR A 671 8.61 -9.04 -32.25
C TYR A 671 10.08 -8.90 -32.63
N ARG A 672 10.60 -7.66 -32.70
CA ARG A 672 12.01 -7.37 -32.99
C ARG A 672 12.93 -7.90 -31.89
N ASP A 673 12.48 -7.78 -30.65
CA ASP A 673 13.20 -8.19 -29.42
C ASP A 673 12.27 -8.22 -28.21
N SER A 674 12.82 -8.59 -27.05
CA SER A 674 12.07 -8.66 -25.78
C SER A 674 11.44 -7.33 -25.35
N PRO A 675 12.08 -6.13 -25.48
CA PRO A 675 11.42 -4.87 -25.18
C PRO A 675 10.15 -4.61 -26.00
N GLU A 676 10.11 -5.02 -27.26
CA GLU A 676 8.91 -4.91 -28.09
C GLU A 676 7.79 -5.85 -27.64
N PHE A 677 8.14 -7.07 -27.24
CA PHE A 677 7.19 -7.98 -26.62
C PHE A 677 6.62 -7.38 -25.35
N VAL A 678 7.47 -6.88 -24.43
CA VAL A 678 7.04 -6.30 -23.14
C VAL A 678 6.07 -5.15 -23.34
N GLU A 679 6.37 -4.20 -24.26
CA GLU A 679 5.45 -3.08 -24.52
C GLU A 679 4.14 -3.53 -25.19
N SER A 680 4.16 -4.64 -25.92
CA SER A 680 3.00 -5.23 -26.60
C SER A 680 2.09 -6.05 -25.67
N ILE A 681 2.50 -6.33 -24.42
CA ILE A 681 1.66 -7.04 -23.45
C ILE A 681 0.36 -6.26 -23.25
N PRO A 682 -0.82 -6.85 -23.56
CA PRO A 682 -2.08 -6.13 -23.51
C PRO A 682 -2.51 -5.79 -22.09
N PHE A 683 -2.13 -6.61 -21.11
CA PHE A 683 -2.45 -6.39 -19.71
C PHE A 683 -1.47 -5.38 -19.09
N THR A 684 -1.96 -4.20 -18.77
CA THR A 684 -1.16 -3.13 -18.17
C THR A 684 -0.45 -3.58 -16.89
N GLU A 685 -1.14 -4.30 -16.01
CA GLU A 685 -0.57 -4.84 -14.78
C GLU A 685 0.66 -5.72 -15.07
N THR A 686 0.54 -6.68 -16.00
CA THR A 686 1.65 -7.59 -16.33
C THR A 686 2.81 -6.87 -17.01
N ARG A 687 2.50 -5.91 -17.90
CA ARG A 687 3.54 -5.08 -18.54
C ARG A 687 4.33 -4.27 -17.51
N GLU A 688 3.64 -3.58 -16.61
CA GLU A 688 4.27 -2.80 -15.54
C GLU A 688 5.03 -3.69 -14.55
N TYR A 689 4.52 -4.88 -14.25
CA TYR A 689 5.19 -5.87 -13.42
C TYR A 689 6.56 -6.27 -13.99
N VAL A 690 6.63 -6.63 -15.26
CA VAL A 690 7.88 -6.99 -15.94
C VAL A 690 8.86 -5.81 -15.93
N GLN A 691 8.39 -4.62 -16.32
CA GLN A 691 9.19 -3.41 -16.35
C GLN A 691 9.73 -3.03 -14.95
N ALA A 692 8.89 -3.17 -13.91
CA ALA A 692 9.26 -2.86 -12.54
C ALA A 692 10.36 -3.79 -12.02
N ILE A 693 10.26 -5.10 -12.27
CA ILE A 693 11.25 -6.07 -11.81
C ILE A 693 12.60 -5.83 -12.49
N LEU A 694 12.62 -5.65 -13.80
CA LEU A 694 13.86 -5.42 -14.55
C LEU A 694 14.52 -4.09 -14.13
N ARG A 695 13.73 -3.02 -13.97
CA ARG A 695 14.18 -1.74 -13.44
C ARG A 695 14.76 -1.89 -12.04
N ASN A 696 14.06 -2.56 -11.13
CA ASN A 696 14.52 -2.74 -9.75
C ASN A 696 15.81 -3.53 -9.68
N ALA A 697 16.00 -4.54 -10.55
CA ALA A 697 17.24 -5.29 -10.63
C ALA A 697 18.44 -4.40 -11.02
N ALA A 698 18.24 -3.47 -11.96
CA ALA A 698 19.25 -2.49 -12.32
C ALA A 698 19.59 -1.55 -11.16
N VAL A 699 18.58 -1.09 -10.40
CA VAL A 699 18.79 -0.25 -9.20
C VAL A 699 19.57 -1.03 -8.12
N TYR A 700 19.25 -2.30 -7.87
CA TYR A 700 20.04 -3.14 -6.95
C TYR A 700 21.51 -3.21 -7.37
N LYS A 701 21.80 -3.41 -8.67
CA LYS A 701 23.18 -3.44 -9.19
C LYS A 701 23.90 -2.12 -8.98
N GLN A 702 23.24 -0.99 -9.21
CA GLN A 702 23.80 0.33 -8.98
C GLN A 702 24.08 0.59 -7.50
N LEU A 703 23.19 0.13 -6.60
CA LEU A 703 23.33 0.35 -5.16
C LEU A 703 24.42 -0.53 -4.52
N TYR A 704 24.57 -1.76 -4.98
CA TYR A 704 25.34 -2.78 -4.26
C TYR A 704 26.51 -3.38 -5.06
N GLY A 705 26.66 -3.03 -6.33
CA GLY A 705 27.71 -3.56 -7.21
C GLY A 705 27.43 -5.01 -7.65
N ALA A 706 28.48 -5.79 -7.90
CA ALA A 706 28.32 -7.21 -8.23
C ALA A 706 27.70 -7.98 -7.04
N PRO A 707 26.80 -8.95 -7.29
CA PRO A 707 26.08 -9.70 -6.26
C PRO A 707 26.95 -10.64 -5.45
#